data_4d2aa8eb98b9c62e2dbd003cdf792dc4
#
_entry.id   4d2aa8eb98b9c62e2dbd003cdf792dc4
#
_cell.length_a   1.000
_cell.length_b   1.000
_cell.length_c   1.000
_cell.angle_alpha   90.00
_cell.angle_beta   90.00
_cell.angle_gamma   90.00
#
_symmetry.space_group_name_H-M   'P 1'
#
loop_
_entity.id
_entity.type
_entity.pdbx_description
1 polymer ?
#
loop_
_entity_poly.entity_id
_entity_poly.type
_entity_poly.pdbx_seq_one_letter_code
_entity_poly.pdbx_strand_id
1 'polypeptide(L)'
;MTASVPESASAASEAATETVEGTVQSVVYHNDENGYTVLTVAAPAAFELAKGRTFTLVGKTQAVWEGEDVTAEGQWVTDKVHGRQFKATAITCVAPKSVAGIERYLASGLIKGVGKVLAHRIVQTFGERTLDVLSHQSGRLREVPKLGRTKIEQIRASWHANETLRDAMIFGQTYGISVNKMTKIVRRYGPDAVAIVKANPYRLCRDLWGIGFATADRIALSVGIPKDSPLRARAAIAYTLETEAEEAGHCWSYENNLLLHAHELTEIPVEILGEALEQELRERRVVAEGTGEEGRRIYLYPLWLAERDTASGVRRILGSPVPFRAIDADKAVAWWEARAGFHLAARQREALTRSLTDKFSIITGGPGVGKTTIIRALADIYSARGLKIVLAAPTGRAAKRMAESVGRPAQTIHRLLKWNPVTNRFTYNAENPCEGDVFIFDETSMIDIRLARDLFAALPSAAVVVWVGDTDQLPSVGPGCVLGDFIKSGAIAATRLDHIFRQDTSGLIVRNAHHVNAGEPLEVRPGESDFYFVRAEDPEQCLKRTIEFMTTRIPNKFGLDPLRDVQVLTPMRRNLLGTENLNCELQKALNPTGDAVVRGGTLFRVGDRVMQLRNNYDKDVYNGDVGFVQAVSAADRSLVVAFDGRPVKYEAADLDELVLSYATTIHKSQGSEYPAVIVLIHTQHYVMLQRNLLYTALTRGKKLVLLIGVPFAVDRAIQNNVVQERRTSLAERLVQTSRVDGKGTETK
;
A
#
# COMPACT_ATOMS: atom_id res chain seq x y z
N MET A 1 -40.08 53.21 -14.47
CA MET A 1 -38.98 54.00 -13.92
C MET A 1 -37.89 53.01 -13.54
N THR A 2 -36.96 52.89 -14.42
CA THR A 2 -35.79 51.99 -14.37
C THR A 2 -34.63 52.76 -13.73
N ALA A 3 -34.07 52.23 -12.65
CA ALA A 3 -32.83 52.74 -12.07
C ALA A 3 -31.73 51.70 -12.31
N SER A 4 -30.82 52.06 -13.19
CA SER A 4 -29.59 51.36 -13.50
C SER A 4 -28.55 51.56 -12.38
N VAL A 5 -27.97 50.47 -11.91
CA VAL A 5 -26.78 50.44 -11.04
C VAL A 5 -25.55 50.33 -11.94
N PRO A 6 -24.49 51.13 -11.78
CA PRO A 6 -23.30 51.04 -12.61
C PRO A 6 -22.40 49.88 -12.13
N GLU A 7 -22.05 49.00 -13.05
CA GLU A 7 -20.93 48.06 -12.91
C GLU A 7 -19.61 48.83 -12.77
N SER A 8 -19.01 48.74 -11.61
CA SER A 8 -17.60 49.10 -11.44
C SER A 8 -16.71 47.93 -11.89
N ALA A 9 -16.27 47.99 -13.15
CA ALA A 9 -15.19 47.16 -13.64
C ALA A 9 -13.88 47.46 -12.86
N SER A 10 -13.50 46.56 -12.01
CA SER A 10 -12.16 46.50 -11.44
C SER A 10 -11.19 46.10 -12.53
N ALA A 11 -10.50 47.09 -13.11
CA ALA A 11 -9.35 46.84 -13.98
C ALA A 11 -8.23 46.20 -13.13
N ALA A 12 -8.08 44.89 -13.23
CA ALA A 12 -6.85 44.23 -12.81
C ALA A 12 -5.77 44.71 -13.77
N SER A 13 -4.83 45.53 -13.27
CA SER A 13 -3.60 45.89 -13.92
C SER A 13 -2.85 44.62 -14.27
N GLU A 14 -2.70 44.31 -15.56
CA GLU A 14 -1.73 43.35 -16.06
C GLU A 14 -0.33 43.85 -15.67
N ALA A 15 0.18 43.36 -14.55
CA ALA A 15 1.54 43.64 -14.12
C ALA A 15 2.49 42.98 -15.14
N ALA A 16 3.36 43.79 -15.77
CA ALA A 16 4.30 43.32 -16.77
C ALA A 16 5.16 42.19 -16.19
N THR A 17 5.20 41.07 -16.90
CA THR A 17 6.10 39.96 -16.60
C THR A 17 7.53 40.39 -16.91
N GLU A 18 8.40 40.33 -15.92
CA GLU A 18 9.84 40.64 -16.06
C GLU A 18 10.63 39.35 -16.18
N THR A 19 11.76 39.42 -16.90
CA THR A 19 12.72 38.31 -16.97
C THR A 19 13.94 38.65 -16.14
N VAL A 20 14.36 37.76 -15.25
CA VAL A 20 15.58 37.89 -14.45
C VAL A 20 16.55 36.76 -14.76
N GLU A 21 17.83 37.11 -14.79
CA GLU A 21 18.92 36.16 -15.02
C GLU A 21 19.92 36.22 -13.86
N GLY A 22 20.62 35.10 -13.61
CA GLY A 22 21.67 35.04 -12.61
C GLY A 22 22.23 33.63 -12.43
N THR A 23 23.11 33.47 -11.45
CA THR A 23 23.71 32.18 -11.10
C THR A 23 23.21 31.75 -9.73
N VAL A 24 22.77 30.52 -9.59
CA VAL A 24 22.30 29.94 -8.33
C VAL A 24 23.45 29.88 -7.32
N GLN A 25 23.34 30.62 -6.23
CA GLN A 25 24.31 30.57 -5.14
C GLN A 25 24.04 29.46 -4.13
N SER A 26 22.78 29.31 -3.76
CA SER A 26 22.32 28.22 -2.86
C SER A 26 20.87 27.85 -3.11
N VAL A 27 20.56 26.59 -2.90
CA VAL A 27 19.19 26.06 -2.89
C VAL A 27 18.70 26.11 -1.45
N VAL A 28 17.87 27.10 -1.14
CA VAL A 28 17.32 27.28 0.21
C VAL A 28 16.25 26.22 0.52
N TYR A 29 15.40 25.93 -0.48
CA TYR A 29 14.36 24.90 -0.38
C TYR A 29 14.03 24.36 -1.77
N HIS A 30 13.84 23.05 -1.86
CA HIS A 30 13.33 22.38 -3.05
C HIS A 30 12.40 21.25 -2.66
N ASN A 31 11.24 21.18 -3.31
CA ASN A 31 10.27 20.10 -3.13
C ASN A 31 10.23 19.25 -4.40
N ASP A 32 10.77 18.04 -4.30
CA ASP A 32 10.88 17.08 -5.42
C ASP A 32 9.53 16.63 -6.00
N GLU A 33 8.43 16.76 -5.25
CA GLU A 33 7.10 16.27 -5.70
C GLU A 33 6.37 17.28 -6.58
N ASN A 34 6.40 18.56 -6.17
CA ASN A 34 5.66 19.62 -6.85
C ASN A 34 6.56 20.66 -7.53
N GLY A 35 7.89 20.49 -7.43
CA GLY A 35 8.90 21.37 -8.02
C GLY A 35 9.02 22.74 -7.35
N TYR A 36 8.32 23.02 -6.23
CA TYR A 36 8.40 24.30 -5.55
C TYR A 36 9.81 24.52 -4.99
N THR A 37 10.41 25.64 -5.38
CA THR A 37 11.83 25.92 -5.14
C THR A 37 12.01 27.35 -4.65
N VAL A 38 12.90 27.51 -3.68
CA VAL A 38 13.38 28.81 -3.20
C VAL A 38 14.90 28.85 -3.37
N LEU A 39 15.39 29.77 -4.17
CA LEU A 39 16.80 29.92 -4.51
C LEU A 39 17.34 31.27 -4.05
N THR A 40 18.61 31.30 -3.66
CA THR A 40 19.39 32.52 -3.62
C THR A 40 20.17 32.62 -4.92
N VAL A 41 19.91 33.67 -5.69
CA VAL A 41 20.50 33.88 -7.03
C VAL A 41 21.40 35.09 -6.98
N ALA A 42 22.62 34.98 -7.54
CA ALA A 42 23.52 36.08 -7.79
C ALA A 42 23.13 36.77 -9.09
N ALA A 43 22.81 38.05 -9.03
CA ALA A 43 22.54 38.85 -10.23
C ALA A 43 23.81 39.14 -11.02
N PRO A 44 23.77 39.21 -12.40
CA PRO A 44 24.83 39.70 -13.21
C PRO A 44 25.21 41.14 -12.85
N ALA A 45 26.47 41.54 -13.10
CA ALA A 45 26.98 42.88 -12.74
C ALA A 45 26.21 44.03 -13.41
N ALA A 46 25.45 43.78 -14.45
CA ALA A 46 24.64 44.76 -15.18
C ALA A 46 23.23 44.99 -14.56
N PHE A 47 22.82 44.23 -13.50
CA PHE A 47 21.49 44.36 -12.88
C PHE A 47 21.59 45.26 -11.64
N GLU A 48 21.07 46.49 -11.71
CA GLU A 48 21.00 47.40 -10.57
C GLU A 48 19.93 46.94 -9.54
N LEU A 49 20.35 46.12 -8.58
CA LEU A 49 19.55 45.83 -7.37
C LEU A 49 19.96 46.83 -6.27
N ALA A 50 19.02 47.57 -5.75
CA ALA A 50 19.24 48.72 -4.84
C ALA A 50 19.91 48.35 -3.48
N LYS A 51 20.10 47.08 -3.10
CA LYS A 51 20.93 46.63 -1.97
C LYS A 51 21.34 45.17 -2.15
N GLY A 52 22.59 44.94 -2.62
CA GLY A 52 23.20 43.61 -2.65
C GLY A 52 23.20 42.94 -4.03
N ARG A 53 24.18 42.02 -4.25
CA ARG A 53 24.33 41.28 -5.49
C ARG A 53 23.51 39.98 -5.57
N THR A 54 22.59 39.76 -4.65
CA THR A 54 21.76 38.52 -4.57
C THR A 54 20.31 38.82 -4.33
N PHE A 55 19.43 37.96 -4.87
CA PHE A 55 17.98 38.03 -4.65
C PHE A 55 17.38 36.62 -4.41
N THR A 56 16.25 36.59 -3.77
CA THR A 56 15.49 35.33 -3.58
C THR A 56 14.57 35.12 -4.77
N LEU A 57 14.69 33.96 -5.40
CA LEU A 57 13.84 33.50 -6.50
C LEU A 57 12.94 32.38 -5.97
N VAL A 58 11.63 32.54 -6.14
CA VAL A 58 10.62 31.57 -5.72
C VAL A 58 9.78 31.15 -6.91
N GLY A 59 9.68 29.87 -7.18
CA GLY A 59 8.90 29.36 -8.28
C GLY A 59 8.89 27.85 -8.34
N LYS A 60 8.60 27.29 -9.50
CA LYS A 60 8.60 25.86 -9.72
C LYS A 60 9.68 25.48 -10.74
N THR A 61 10.62 24.63 -10.33
CA THR A 61 11.55 23.94 -11.21
C THR A 61 11.71 22.49 -10.78
N GLN A 62 12.00 21.59 -11.71
CA GLN A 62 12.06 20.16 -11.39
C GLN A 62 13.43 19.71 -10.86
N ALA A 63 14.48 20.43 -11.21
CA ALA A 63 15.81 20.18 -10.69
C ALA A 63 16.63 21.49 -10.75
N VAL A 64 17.46 21.72 -9.75
CA VAL A 64 18.35 22.86 -9.68
C VAL A 64 19.55 22.53 -8.80
N TRP A 65 20.75 22.98 -9.24
CA TRP A 65 22.00 22.81 -8.51
C TRP A 65 22.69 24.13 -8.28
N GLU A 66 23.46 24.19 -7.21
CA GLU A 66 24.29 25.34 -6.93
C GLU A 66 25.32 25.55 -8.07
N GLY A 67 25.46 26.78 -8.54
CA GLY A 67 26.33 27.13 -9.64
C GLY A 67 25.70 27.21 -11.02
N GLU A 68 24.51 26.67 -11.24
CA GLU A 68 23.79 26.76 -12.51
C GLU A 68 23.37 28.20 -12.82
N ASP A 69 23.37 28.53 -14.12
CA ASP A 69 22.80 29.79 -14.61
C ASP A 69 21.27 29.62 -14.71
N VAL A 70 20.53 30.58 -14.15
CA VAL A 70 19.07 30.58 -14.09
C VAL A 70 18.50 31.76 -14.84
N THR A 71 17.49 31.51 -15.66
CA THR A 71 16.62 32.51 -16.27
C THR A 71 15.21 32.27 -15.75
N ALA A 72 14.57 33.31 -15.23
CA ALA A 72 13.21 33.18 -14.66
C ALA A 72 12.33 34.34 -15.13
N GLU A 73 11.08 33.99 -15.49
CA GLU A 73 10.05 34.93 -15.88
C GLU A 73 9.04 35.05 -14.73
N GLY A 74 8.66 36.28 -14.37
CA GLY A 74 7.75 36.46 -13.23
C GLY A 74 7.62 37.91 -12.78
N GLN A 75 7.38 38.11 -11.50
CA GLN A 75 7.13 39.42 -10.93
C GLN A 75 7.79 39.56 -9.56
N TRP A 76 8.23 40.77 -9.23
CA TRP A 76 8.72 41.12 -7.90
C TRP A 76 7.55 41.24 -6.92
N VAL A 77 7.63 40.50 -5.81
CA VAL A 77 6.63 40.50 -4.74
C VAL A 77 7.31 40.78 -3.40
N THR A 78 6.68 41.53 -2.55
CA THR A 78 7.15 41.75 -1.17
C THR A 78 6.35 40.85 -0.24
N ASP A 79 6.97 39.79 0.27
CA ASP A 79 6.40 38.91 1.27
C ASP A 79 6.51 39.53 2.67
N LYS A 80 5.51 39.35 3.51
CA LYS A 80 5.45 39.95 4.87
C LYS A 80 6.49 39.37 5.83
N VAL A 81 6.96 38.16 5.58
CA VAL A 81 7.91 37.42 6.44
C VAL A 81 9.31 37.38 5.83
N HIS A 82 9.38 37.18 4.50
CA HIS A 82 10.64 36.92 3.79
C HIS A 82 11.16 38.10 2.95
N GLY A 83 10.47 39.24 2.97
CA GLY A 83 10.89 40.46 2.29
C GLY A 83 10.67 40.40 0.76
N ARG A 84 11.49 41.19 0.01
CA ARG A 84 11.37 41.28 -1.44
C ARG A 84 11.92 40.04 -2.12
N GLN A 85 11.10 39.36 -2.93
CA GLN A 85 11.45 38.15 -3.65
C GLN A 85 10.88 38.20 -5.08
N PHE A 86 11.52 37.49 -6.00
CA PHE A 86 11.04 37.31 -7.37
C PHE A 86 10.19 36.06 -7.44
N LYS A 87 8.89 36.21 -7.69
CA LYS A 87 7.96 35.09 -7.85
C LYS A 87 7.87 34.71 -9.32
N ALA A 88 8.55 33.60 -9.68
CA ALA A 88 8.63 33.13 -11.05
C ALA A 88 7.41 32.28 -11.43
N THR A 89 6.92 32.50 -12.63
CA THR A 89 5.97 31.64 -13.34
C THR A 89 6.67 30.52 -14.09
N ALA A 90 7.88 30.82 -14.62
CA ALA A 90 8.75 29.83 -15.27
C ALA A 90 10.20 30.02 -14.78
N ILE A 91 10.91 28.90 -14.55
CA ILE A 91 12.33 28.88 -14.18
C ILE A 91 13.04 27.90 -15.10
N THR A 92 14.09 28.38 -15.79
CA THR A 92 14.96 27.57 -16.64
C THR A 92 16.36 27.60 -16.06
N CYS A 93 16.92 26.43 -15.76
CA CYS A 93 18.30 26.28 -15.28
C CYS A 93 19.14 25.62 -16.36
N VAL A 94 20.34 26.18 -16.61
CA VAL A 94 21.30 25.70 -17.62
C VAL A 94 22.69 25.54 -16.99
N ALA A 95 23.54 24.72 -17.61
CA ALA A 95 24.92 24.56 -17.14
C ALA A 95 25.66 25.91 -17.11
N PRO A 96 26.46 26.14 -16.05
CA PRO A 96 27.17 27.41 -15.89
C PRO A 96 28.18 27.63 -17.00
N LYS A 97 28.25 28.89 -17.46
CA LYS A 97 29.26 29.33 -18.45
C LYS A 97 30.45 30.02 -17.78
N SER A 98 30.24 30.60 -16.60
CA SER A 98 31.29 31.31 -15.89
C SER A 98 32.21 30.36 -15.11
N VAL A 99 33.50 30.66 -15.04
CA VAL A 99 34.52 29.90 -14.29
C VAL A 99 34.08 29.66 -12.82
N ALA A 100 33.56 30.70 -12.16
CA ALA A 100 33.08 30.60 -10.78
C ALA A 100 31.83 29.77 -10.65
N GLY A 101 30.93 29.80 -11.64
CA GLY A 101 29.74 28.93 -11.69
C GLY A 101 30.13 27.46 -11.88
N ILE A 102 31.05 27.18 -12.81
CA ILE A 102 31.56 25.82 -13.08
C ILE A 102 32.23 25.24 -11.82
N GLU A 103 33.01 26.03 -11.11
CA GLU A 103 33.65 25.56 -9.86
C GLU A 103 32.63 25.18 -8.79
N ARG A 104 31.60 26.00 -8.56
CA ARG A 104 30.53 25.70 -7.61
C ARG A 104 29.73 24.48 -8.04
N TYR A 105 29.40 24.42 -9.33
CA TYR A 105 28.65 23.27 -9.91
C TYR A 105 29.36 21.94 -9.68
N LEU A 106 30.69 21.90 -9.91
CA LEU A 106 31.50 20.72 -9.64
C LEU A 106 31.60 20.39 -8.13
N ALA A 107 31.62 21.44 -7.29
CA ALA A 107 31.73 21.30 -5.83
C ALA A 107 30.40 21.00 -5.13
N SER A 108 29.25 21.09 -5.80
CA SER A 108 27.89 20.91 -5.21
C SER A 108 27.60 19.51 -4.72
N GLY A 109 28.49 18.54 -4.92
CA GLY A 109 28.27 17.12 -4.59
C GLY A 109 27.68 16.31 -5.74
N LEU A 110 27.36 16.94 -6.86
CA LEU A 110 26.83 16.31 -8.07
C LEU A 110 27.76 15.20 -8.59
N ILE A 111 29.07 15.40 -8.53
CA ILE A 111 30.08 14.44 -8.96
C ILE A 111 30.70 13.77 -7.75
N LYS A 112 30.45 12.48 -7.58
CA LYS A 112 31.02 11.71 -6.47
C LYS A 112 32.55 11.82 -6.46
N GLY A 113 33.07 12.37 -5.34
CA GLY A 113 34.48 12.47 -5.12
C GLY A 113 35.11 13.76 -5.61
N VAL A 114 34.36 14.72 -6.10
CA VAL A 114 34.82 16.08 -6.39
C VAL A 114 34.36 17.02 -5.28
N GLY A 115 35.21 17.31 -4.33
CA GLY A 115 34.96 18.35 -3.32
C GLY A 115 35.54 19.71 -3.77
N LYS A 116 35.32 20.78 -3.00
CA LYS A 116 35.71 22.17 -3.30
C LYS A 116 37.15 22.30 -3.76
N VAL A 117 38.12 21.66 -3.08
CA VAL A 117 39.56 21.73 -3.42
C VAL A 117 39.89 21.11 -4.79
N LEU A 118 39.21 19.99 -5.12
CA LEU A 118 39.42 19.31 -6.39
C LEU A 118 38.70 20.02 -7.52
N ALA A 119 37.48 20.52 -7.31
CA ALA A 119 36.77 21.37 -8.26
C ALA A 119 37.61 22.59 -8.66
N HIS A 120 38.14 23.29 -7.65
CA HIS A 120 39.04 24.44 -7.90
C HIS A 120 40.24 24.06 -8.77
N ARG A 121 40.94 22.96 -8.52
CA ARG A 121 42.08 22.50 -9.31
C ARG A 121 41.70 22.12 -10.75
N ILE A 122 40.57 21.45 -10.94
CA ILE A 122 40.10 21.10 -12.29
C ILE A 122 39.80 22.35 -13.09
N VAL A 123 39.07 23.30 -12.47
CA VAL A 123 38.69 24.55 -13.14
C VAL A 123 39.92 25.46 -13.36
N GLN A 124 40.88 25.50 -12.45
CA GLN A 124 42.16 26.18 -12.71
C GLN A 124 42.93 25.64 -13.93
N THR A 125 42.82 24.30 -14.16
CA THR A 125 43.53 23.68 -15.30
C THR A 125 42.84 23.94 -16.63
N PHE A 126 41.51 23.93 -16.67
CA PHE A 126 40.72 23.93 -17.91
C PHE A 126 39.88 25.20 -18.13
N GLY A 127 39.70 26.04 -17.11
CA GLY A 127 38.88 27.26 -17.16
C GLY A 127 37.44 26.99 -17.60
N GLU A 128 36.95 27.82 -18.53
CA GLU A 128 35.59 27.71 -19.12
C GLU A 128 35.39 26.42 -19.91
N ARG A 129 36.47 25.76 -20.36
CA ARG A 129 36.41 24.48 -21.11
C ARG A 129 36.26 23.26 -20.22
N THR A 130 36.15 23.42 -18.91
CA THR A 130 36.12 22.34 -17.96
C THR A 130 34.98 21.36 -18.25
N LEU A 131 33.77 21.86 -18.53
CA LEU A 131 32.60 20.99 -18.80
C LEU A 131 32.76 20.25 -20.13
N ASP A 132 33.30 20.90 -21.16
CA ASP A 132 33.61 20.26 -22.43
C ASP A 132 34.68 19.15 -22.29
N VAL A 133 35.73 19.40 -21.50
CA VAL A 133 36.74 18.39 -21.19
C VAL A 133 36.13 17.19 -20.44
N LEU A 134 35.23 17.40 -19.49
CA LEU A 134 34.57 16.32 -18.77
C LEU A 134 33.68 15.47 -19.69
N SER A 135 32.90 16.11 -20.60
CA SER A 135 31.98 15.44 -21.51
C SER A 135 32.69 14.73 -22.67
N HIS A 136 33.63 15.41 -23.34
CA HIS A 136 34.18 14.92 -24.62
C HIS A 136 35.65 14.53 -24.57
N GLN A 137 36.44 15.08 -23.64
CA GLN A 137 37.89 14.91 -23.57
C GLN A 137 38.39 14.45 -22.20
N SER A 138 37.60 13.57 -21.51
CA SER A 138 37.85 13.17 -20.11
C SER A 138 39.23 12.52 -19.86
N GLY A 139 39.94 12.09 -20.93
CA GLY A 139 41.34 11.63 -20.86
C GLY A 139 42.31 12.74 -20.42
N ARG A 140 41.99 14.00 -20.67
CA ARG A 140 42.80 15.17 -20.29
C ARG A 140 42.75 15.47 -18.79
N LEU A 141 41.83 14.85 -18.02
CA LEU A 141 41.85 14.96 -16.56
C LEU A 141 43.19 14.52 -15.92
N ARG A 142 44.04 13.81 -16.68
CA ARG A 142 45.44 13.50 -16.27
C ARG A 142 46.34 14.72 -16.15
N GLU A 143 45.96 15.83 -16.80
CA GLU A 143 46.66 17.10 -16.73
C GLU A 143 46.47 17.80 -15.36
N VAL A 144 45.42 17.41 -14.59
CA VAL A 144 45.13 18.00 -13.28
C VAL A 144 46.13 17.51 -12.24
N PRO A 145 46.88 18.37 -11.55
CA PRO A 145 47.86 17.97 -10.56
C PRO A 145 47.28 17.12 -9.42
N LYS A 146 47.98 16.07 -9.04
CA LYS A 146 47.61 15.14 -7.93
C LYS A 146 46.25 14.43 -8.13
N LEU A 147 45.86 14.14 -9.37
CA LEU A 147 44.67 13.37 -9.69
C LEU A 147 45.06 11.96 -10.19
N GLY A 148 44.84 10.94 -9.38
CA GLY A 148 45.18 9.54 -9.69
C GLY A 148 44.18 8.88 -10.66
N ARG A 149 44.60 7.79 -11.33
CA ARG A 149 43.82 7.08 -12.36
C ARG A 149 42.45 6.60 -11.84
N THR A 150 42.41 5.99 -10.69
CA THR A 150 41.15 5.50 -10.07
C THR A 150 40.15 6.64 -9.84
N LYS A 151 40.67 7.81 -9.44
CA LYS A 151 39.85 9.00 -9.22
C LYS A 151 39.31 9.59 -10.52
N ILE A 152 40.12 9.58 -11.58
CA ILE A 152 39.68 9.99 -12.91
C ILE A 152 38.56 9.10 -13.41
N GLU A 153 38.65 7.77 -13.23
CA GLU A 153 37.60 6.82 -13.61
C GLU A 153 36.31 7.05 -12.82
N GLN A 154 36.43 7.31 -11.52
CA GLN A 154 35.27 7.65 -10.68
C GLN A 154 34.57 8.95 -11.12
N ILE A 155 35.36 9.99 -11.40
CA ILE A 155 34.83 11.27 -11.88
C ILE A 155 34.14 11.09 -13.22
N ARG A 156 34.78 10.37 -14.15
CA ARG A 156 34.24 10.08 -15.48
C ARG A 156 32.92 9.33 -15.40
N ALA A 157 32.87 8.25 -14.64
CA ALA A 157 31.65 7.47 -14.46
C ALA A 157 30.53 8.30 -13.82
N SER A 158 30.85 9.11 -12.80
CA SER A 158 29.89 9.99 -12.15
C SER A 158 29.40 11.12 -13.07
N TRP A 159 30.28 11.68 -13.91
CA TRP A 159 29.95 12.73 -14.89
C TRP A 159 28.95 12.18 -15.92
N HIS A 160 29.27 11.08 -16.58
CA HIS A 160 28.39 10.46 -17.58
C HIS A 160 27.04 10.05 -17.01
N ALA A 161 27.01 9.53 -15.76
CA ALA A 161 25.75 9.22 -15.10
C ALA A 161 24.88 10.47 -14.86
N ASN A 162 25.51 11.60 -14.52
CA ASN A 162 24.82 12.87 -14.31
C ASN A 162 24.37 13.54 -15.61
N GLU A 163 25.18 13.43 -16.68
CA GLU A 163 24.81 13.90 -18.01
C GLU A 163 23.56 13.17 -18.52
N THR A 164 23.54 11.84 -18.43
CA THR A 164 22.36 11.02 -18.74
C THR A 164 21.15 11.41 -17.91
N LEU A 165 21.33 11.62 -16.60
CA LEU A 165 20.26 12.03 -15.72
C LEU A 165 19.72 13.42 -16.08
N ARG A 166 20.59 14.34 -16.43
CA ARG A 166 20.24 15.70 -16.82
C ARG A 166 19.40 15.73 -18.10
N ASP A 167 19.84 15.03 -19.16
CA ASP A 167 19.08 14.92 -20.41
C ASP A 167 17.71 14.30 -20.18
N ALA A 168 17.66 13.28 -19.32
CA ALA A 168 16.43 12.66 -18.90
C ALA A 168 15.54 13.61 -18.08
N MET A 169 16.12 14.48 -17.23
CA MET A 169 15.35 15.48 -16.47
C MET A 169 14.77 16.56 -17.38
N ILE A 170 15.52 17.04 -18.38
CA ILE A 170 15.02 17.98 -19.39
C ILE A 170 13.85 17.36 -20.15
N PHE A 171 13.99 16.11 -20.58
CA PHE A 171 12.90 15.34 -21.18
C PHE A 171 11.70 15.24 -20.23
N GLY A 172 11.94 14.87 -18.97
CA GLY A 172 10.91 14.80 -17.94
C GLY A 172 10.14 16.11 -17.77
N GLN A 173 10.83 17.23 -17.74
CA GLN A 173 10.26 18.57 -17.65
C GLN A 173 9.37 18.88 -18.86
N THR A 174 9.85 18.59 -20.06
CA THR A 174 9.11 18.83 -21.32
C THR A 174 7.80 18.06 -21.35
N TYR A 175 7.78 16.82 -20.81
CA TYR A 175 6.62 15.93 -20.88
C TYR A 175 5.89 15.74 -19.53
N GLY A 176 6.14 16.61 -18.55
CA GLY A 176 5.41 16.63 -17.28
C GLY A 176 5.68 15.40 -16.37
N ILE A 177 6.87 14.80 -16.48
CA ILE A 177 7.31 13.69 -15.64
C ILE A 177 8.06 14.25 -14.43
N SER A 178 7.61 13.98 -13.21
CA SER A 178 8.29 14.48 -12.00
C SER A 178 9.70 13.91 -11.85
N VAL A 179 10.57 14.66 -11.16
CA VAL A 179 11.98 14.30 -10.90
C VAL A 179 12.10 12.91 -10.29
N ASN A 180 11.29 12.60 -9.26
CA ASN A 180 11.29 11.29 -8.60
C ASN A 180 10.96 10.15 -9.56
N LYS A 181 9.99 10.34 -10.45
CA LYS A 181 9.64 9.35 -11.47
C LYS A 181 10.75 9.21 -12.49
N MET A 182 11.32 10.33 -12.95
CA MET A 182 12.41 10.32 -13.93
C MET A 182 13.68 9.67 -13.36
N THR A 183 14.00 9.92 -12.11
CA THR A 183 15.12 9.25 -11.42
C THR A 183 14.93 7.73 -11.37
N LYS A 184 13.71 7.25 -11.08
CA LYS A 184 13.38 5.81 -11.11
C LYS A 184 13.53 5.22 -12.52
N ILE A 185 13.07 5.96 -13.54
CA ILE A 185 13.17 5.57 -14.95
C ILE A 185 14.64 5.44 -15.37
N VAL A 186 15.47 6.44 -15.05
CA VAL A 186 16.92 6.42 -15.36
C VAL A 186 17.65 5.31 -14.60
N ARG A 187 17.31 5.07 -13.32
CA ARG A 187 17.88 3.95 -12.57
C ARG A 187 17.56 2.59 -13.18
N ARG A 188 16.38 2.45 -13.79
CA ARG A 188 15.92 1.20 -14.39
C ARG A 188 16.50 0.94 -15.77
N TYR A 189 16.57 1.96 -16.62
CA TYR A 189 16.90 1.85 -18.03
C TYR A 189 18.24 2.45 -18.43
N GLY A 190 18.90 3.17 -17.53
CA GLY A 190 20.19 3.81 -17.79
C GLY A 190 20.12 4.85 -18.91
N PRO A 191 21.11 4.86 -19.80
CA PRO A 191 21.19 5.81 -20.93
C PRO A 191 20.01 5.71 -21.91
N ASP A 192 19.40 4.55 -22.03
CA ASP A 192 18.29 4.30 -22.97
C ASP A 192 16.94 4.79 -22.44
N ALA A 193 16.87 5.35 -21.25
CA ALA A 193 15.66 5.76 -20.56
C ALA A 193 14.74 6.62 -21.43
N VAL A 194 15.27 7.66 -22.04
CA VAL A 194 14.50 8.59 -22.90
C VAL A 194 14.01 7.90 -24.16
N ALA A 195 14.85 7.10 -24.81
CA ALA A 195 14.49 6.36 -26.02
C ALA A 195 13.36 5.34 -25.75
N ILE A 196 13.47 4.61 -24.65
CA ILE A 196 12.46 3.63 -24.23
C ILE A 196 11.11 4.31 -23.92
N VAL A 197 11.14 5.43 -23.18
CA VAL A 197 9.91 6.18 -22.84
C VAL A 197 9.27 6.77 -24.10
N LYS A 198 10.05 7.30 -25.03
CA LYS A 198 9.53 7.79 -26.32
C LYS A 198 8.91 6.68 -27.16
N ALA A 199 9.55 5.53 -27.22
CA ALA A 199 9.08 4.40 -28.03
C ALA A 199 7.82 3.73 -27.44
N ASN A 200 7.76 3.54 -26.12
CA ASN A 200 6.62 2.93 -25.44
C ASN A 200 6.54 3.32 -23.97
N PRO A 201 5.85 4.42 -23.61
CA PRO A 201 5.67 4.86 -22.23
C PRO A 201 4.95 3.85 -21.35
N TYR A 202 4.09 2.98 -21.92
CA TYR A 202 3.33 1.99 -21.17
C TYR A 202 4.19 0.88 -20.56
N ARG A 203 5.45 0.74 -21.01
CA ARG A 203 6.41 -0.13 -20.32
C ARG A 203 6.65 0.29 -18.88
N LEU A 204 6.50 1.58 -18.58
CA LEU A 204 6.68 2.12 -17.24
C LEU A 204 5.69 1.52 -16.23
N CYS A 205 4.46 1.23 -16.64
CA CYS A 205 3.45 0.62 -15.78
C CYS A 205 3.90 -0.75 -15.26
N ARG A 206 4.54 -1.52 -16.14
CA ARG A 206 4.99 -2.88 -15.84
C ARG A 206 6.33 -2.91 -15.10
N ASP A 207 7.26 -2.05 -15.52
CA ASP A 207 8.67 -2.15 -15.12
C ASP A 207 8.99 -1.31 -13.87
N LEU A 208 8.08 -0.38 -13.46
CA LEU A 208 8.32 0.57 -12.36
C LEU A 208 7.11 0.70 -11.42
N TRP A 209 7.29 0.26 -10.20
CA TRP A 209 6.28 0.42 -9.16
C TRP A 209 5.96 1.89 -8.88
N GLY A 210 4.66 2.22 -8.85
CA GLY A 210 4.15 3.58 -8.60
C GLY A 210 3.98 4.44 -9.86
N ILE A 211 4.13 3.85 -11.07
CA ILE A 211 3.72 4.47 -12.33
C ILE A 211 2.58 3.64 -12.90
N GLY A 212 1.33 4.06 -12.65
CA GLY A 212 0.14 3.42 -13.20
C GLY A 212 -0.21 3.94 -14.60
N PHE A 213 -1.23 3.30 -15.22
CA PHE A 213 -1.69 3.59 -16.58
C PHE A 213 -1.97 5.08 -16.80
N ALA A 214 -2.74 5.75 -15.93
CA ALA A 214 -3.08 7.16 -16.09
C ALA A 214 -1.82 8.08 -16.19
N THR A 215 -0.73 7.73 -15.49
CA THR A 215 0.52 8.49 -15.61
C THR A 215 1.23 8.18 -16.93
N ALA A 216 1.31 6.93 -17.33
CA ALA A 216 1.96 6.51 -18.58
C ALA A 216 1.17 7.00 -19.80
N ASP A 217 -0.15 7.00 -19.72
CA ASP A 217 -1.06 7.48 -20.77
C ASP A 217 -0.89 8.97 -21.01
N ARG A 218 -0.81 9.78 -19.94
CA ARG A 218 -0.51 11.20 -20.04
C ARG A 218 0.85 11.45 -20.69
N ILE A 219 1.88 10.68 -20.33
CA ILE A 219 3.20 10.76 -20.95
C ILE A 219 3.10 10.36 -22.43
N ALA A 220 2.41 9.28 -22.76
CA ALA A 220 2.22 8.78 -24.11
C ALA A 220 1.57 9.82 -25.04
N LEU A 221 0.50 10.42 -24.58
CA LEU A 221 -0.19 11.48 -25.31
C LEU A 221 0.67 12.72 -25.48
N SER A 222 1.45 13.10 -24.46
CA SER A 222 2.36 14.26 -24.55
C SER A 222 3.55 14.00 -25.48
N VAL A 223 4.03 12.77 -25.60
CA VAL A 223 5.08 12.36 -26.55
C VAL A 223 4.54 12.22 -27.99
N GLY A 224 3.22 12.28 -28.19
CA GLY A 224 2.58 12.25 -29.51
C GLY A 224 2.07 10.86 -29.93
N ILE A 225 1.89 9.92 -29.01
CA ILE A 225 1.26 8.63 -29.31
C ILE A 225 -0.25 8.88 -29.53
N PRO A 226 -0.86 8.43 -30.65
CA PRO A 226 -2.25 8.61 -30.92
C PRO A 226 -3.17 7.96 -29.89
N LYS A 227 -4.39 8.53 -29.69
CA LYS A 227 -5.38 8.00 -28.74
C LYS A 227 -5.89 6.60 -29.11
N ASP A 228 -5.87 6.24 -30.36
CA ASP A 228 -6.25 4.93 -30.92
C ASP A 228 -5.08 4.00 -31.21
N SER A 229 -3.90 4.34 -30.72
CA SER A 229 -2.68 3.55 -30.91
C SER A 229 -2.83 2.11 -30.39
N PRO A 230 -2.38 1.09 -31.15
CA PRO A 230 -2.32 -0.29 -30.68
C PRO A 230 -1.52 -0.47 -29.37
N LEU A 231 -0.47 0.33 -29.15
CA LEU A 231 0.28 0.32 -27.90
C LEU A 231 -0.58 0.75 -26.70
N ARG A 232 -1.42 1.78 -26.92
CA ARG A 232 -2.36 2.26 -25.90
C ARG A 232 -3.45 1.22 -25.64
N ALA A 233 -4.02 0.63 -26.68
CA ALA A 233 -5.06 -0.40 -26.57
C ALA A 233 -4.56 -1.64 -25.81
N ARG A 234 -3.34 -2.09 -26.06
CA ARG A 234 -2.71 -3.21 -25.35
C ARG A 234 -2.51 -2.89 -23.86
N ALA A 235 -2.05 -1.69 -23.56
CA ALA A 235 -1.90 -1.24 -22.18
C ALA A 235 -3.27 -1.08 -21.48
N ALA A 236 -4.30 -0.66 -22.20
CA ALA A 236 -5.67 -0.54 -21.69
C ALA A 236 -6.24 -1.90 -21.27
N ILE A 237 -6.06 -2.96 -22.05
CA ILE A 237 -6.48 -4.32 -21.70
C ILE A 237 -5.83 -4.77 -20.37
N ALA A 238 -4.51 -4.63 -20.25
CA ALA A 238 -3.81 -5.00 -19.02
C ALA A 238 -4.28 -4.17 -17.83
N TYR A 239 -4.43 -2.85 -18.02
CA TYR A 239 -4.88 -1.93 -16.98
C TYR A 239 -6.30 -2.24 -16.49
N THR A 240 -7.22 -2.55 -17.40
CA THR A 240 -8.61 -2.89 -17.02
C THR A 240 -8.63 -4.16 -16.17
N LEU A 241 -7.90 -5.21 -16.58
CA LEU A 241 -7.78 -6.43 -15.80
C LEU A 241 -7.11 -6.20 -14.43
N GLU A 242 -6.08 -5.34 -14.35
CA GLU A 242 -5.44 -4.96 -13.09
C GLU A 242 -6.41 -4.20 -12.19
N THR A 243 -7.18 -3.26 -12.75
CA THR A 243 -8.18 -2.49 -12.00
C THR A 243 -9.29 -3.39 -11.46
N GLU A 244 -9.84 -4.31 -12.26
CA GLU A 244 -10.83 -5.29 -11.80
C GLU A 244 -10.25 -6.22 -10.72
N ALA A 245 -8.98 -6.58 -10.82
CA ALA A 245 -8.31 -7.40 -9.81
C ALA A 245 -8.08 -6.64 -8.49
N GLU A 246 -7.70 -5.37 -8.55
CA GLU A 246 -7.41 -4.56 -7.35
C GLU A 246 -8.66 -4.02 -6.67
N GLU A 247 -9.68 -3.58 -7.44
CA GLU A 247 -10.88 -2.95 -6.89
C GLU A 247 -11.99 -3.96 -6.57
N ALA A 248 -12.21 -4.93 -7.46
CA ALA A 248 -13.26 -5.95 -7.30
C ALA A 248 -12.74 -7.32 -6.84
N GLY A 249 -11.43 -7.52 -6.82
CA GLY A 249 -10.80 -8.79 -6.42
C GLY A 249 -10.97 -9.92 -7.45
N HIS A 250 -11.28 -9.60 -8.71
CA HIS A 250 -11.44 -10.58 -9.77
C HIS A 250 -10.11 -11.18 -10.19
N CYS A 251 -10.07 -12.47 -10.50
CA CYS A 251 -8.91 -13.12 -11.13
C CYS A 251 -8.99 -13.05 -12.64
N TRP A 252 -10.19 -12.95 -13.20
CA TRP A 252 -10.45 -12.90 -14.64
C TRP A 252 -11.69 -12.05 -14.96
N SER A 253 -11.83 -11.65 -16.22
CA SER A 253 -13.01 -11.00 -16.75
C SER A 253 -13.55 -11.75 -17.97
N TYR A 254 -14.86 -11.67 -18.20
CA TYR A 254 -15.41 -12.10 -19.49
C TYR A 254 -14.92 -11.17 -20.60
N GLU A 255 -14.59 -11.72 -21.74
CA GLU A 255 -14.03 -10.98 -22.89
C GLU A 255 -14.87 -9.77 -23.25
N ASN A 256 -16.19 -9.94 -23.44
CA ASN A 256 -17.08 -8.86 -23.80
C ASN A 256 -17.11 -7.75 -22.75
N ASN A 257 -17.14 -8.10 -21.46
CA ASN A 257 -17.11 -7.14 -20.37
C ASN A 257 -15.78 -6.41 -20.31
N LEU A 258 -14.67 -7.13 -20.50
CA LEU A 258 -13.32 -6.53 -20.53
C LEU A 258 -13.21 -5.47 -21.63
N LEU A 259 -13.67 -5.79 -22.84
CA LEU A 259 -13.61 -4.86 -23.98
C LEU A 259 -14.49 -3.63 -23.75
N LEU A 260 -15.70 -3.80 -23.19
CA LEU A 260 -16.58 -2.70 -22.85
C LEU A 260 -15.99 -1.80 -21.74
N HIS A 261 -15.50 -2.37 -20.65
CA HIS A 261 -14.88 -1.59 -19.58
C HIS A 261 -13.59 -0.89 -20.05
N ALA A 262 -12.78 -1.54 -20.90
CA ALA A 262 -11.61 -0.90 -21.48
C ALA A 262 -11.99 0.29 -22.40
N HIS A 263 -13.08 0.16 -23.16
CA HIS A 263 -13.64 1.24 -23.95
C HIS A 263 -14.11 2.40 -23.05
N GLU A 264 -14.89 2.13 -22.01
CA GLU A 264 -15.38 3.14 -21.05
C GLU A 264 -14.22 3.90 -20.36
N LEU A 265 -13.14 3.22 -20.01
CA LEU A 265 -11.97 3.82 -19.35
C LEU A 265 -11.07 4.64 -20.29
N THR A 266 -11.04 4.31 -21.59
CA THR A 266 -10.00 4.84 -22.48
C THR A 266 -10.55 5.49 -23.75
N GLU A 267 -11.85 5.35 -24.03
CA GLU A 267 -12.53 5.80 -25.27
C GLU A 267 -11.96 5.16 -26.55
N ILE A 268 -11.18 4.05 -26.45
CA ILE A 268 -10.65 3.33 -27.60
C ILE A 268 -11.77 2.48 -28.21
N PRO A 269 -11.95 2.47 -29.55
CA PRO A 269 -12.93 1.60 -30.21
C PRO A 269 -12.77 0.12 -29.86
N VAL A 270 -13.89 -0.60 -29.68
CA VAL A 270 -13.91 -2.00 -29.24
C VAL A 270 -13.17 -2.91 -30.24
N GLU A 271 -13.24 -2.58 -31.53
CA GLU A 271 -12.54 -3.31 -32.59
C GLU A 271 -11.01 -3.28 -32.39
N ILE A 272 -10.46 -2.10 -32.10
CA ILE A 272 -9.01 -1.91 -31.85
C ILE A 272 -8.62 -2.62 -30.54
N LEU A 273 -9.48 -2.58 -29.52
CA LEU A 273 -9.25 -3.33 -28.28
C LEU A 273 -9.28 -4.84 -28.50
N GLY A 274 -10.17 -5.34 -29.37
CA GLY A 274 -10.23 -6.75 -29.75
C GLY A 274 -8.95 -7.23 -30.45
N GLU A 275 -8.43 -6.44 -31.41
CA GLU A 275 -7.15 -6.76 -32.06
C GLU A 275 -5.98 -6.75 -31.06
N ALA A 276 -5.98 -5.77 -30.13
CA ALA A 276 -4.99 -5.67 -29.07
C ALA A 276 -5.04 -6.87 -28.12
N LEU A 277 -6.24 -7.34 -27.76
CA LEU A 277 -6.43 -8.52 -26.92
C LEU A 277 -5.86 -9.77 -27.61
N GLU A 278 -6.14 -9.99 -28.89
CA GLU A 278 -5.58 -11.11 -29.64
C GLU A 278 -4.05 -11.08 -29.71
N GLN A 279 -3.46 -9.87 -29.73
CA GLN A 279 -2.02 -9.74 -29.67
C GLN A 279 -1.45 -10.06 -28.27
N GLU A 280 -2.11 -9.61 -27.19
CA GLU A 280 -1.72 -9.94 -25.82
C GLU A 280 -1.83 -11.44 -25.52
N LEU A 281 -2.84 -12.12 -26.10
CA LEU A 281 -2.98 -13.58 -26.05
C LEU A 281 -1.83 -14.28 -26.78
N ARG A 282 -1.48 -13.86 -28.01
CA ARG A 282 -0.34 -14.41 -28.76
C ARG A 282 0.98 -14.26 -28.03
N GLU A 283 1.18 -13.15 -27.35
CA GLU A 283 2.39 -12.87 -26.56
C GLU A 283 2.35 -13.47 -25.14
N ARG A 284 1.27 -14.22 -24.81
CA ARG A 284 1.05 -14.88 -23.51
C ARG A 284 1.14 -13.94 -22.32
N ARG A 285 0.72 -12.69 -22.48
CA ARG A 285 0.60 -11.74 -21.35
C ARG A 285 -0.75 -11.87 -20.67
N VAL A 286 -1.75 -12.25 -21.43
CA VAL A 286 -3.05 -12.68 -20.94
C VAL A 286 -3.34 -14.10 -21.40
N VAL A 287 -4.25 -14.78 -20.71
CA VAL A 287 -4.66 -16.14 -20.99
C VAL A 287 -6.17 -16.19 -21.14
N ALA A 288 -6.66 -16.89 -22.16
CA ALA A 288 -8.07 -17.14 -22.35
C ALA A 288 -8.43 -18.59 -21.99
N GLU A 289 -9.51 -18.79 -21.25
CA GLU A 289 -10.08 -20.09 -20.93
C GLU A 289 -11.58 -20.11 -21.20
N GLY A 290 -12.10 -21.28 -21.56
CA GLY A 290 -13.53 -21.49 -21.79
C GLY A 290 -14.01 -20.98 -23.15
N THR A 291 -15.23 -21.40 -23.51
CA THR A 291 -15.94 -21.04 -24.74
C THR A 291 -17.44 -20.83 -24.47
N GLY A 292 -17.79 -20.40 -23.23
CA GLY A 292 -19.18 -20.25 -22.80
C GLY A 292 -19.96 -19.17 -23.56
N GLU A 293 -21.28 -19.12 -23.40
CA GLU A 293 -22.18 -18.13 -24.02
C GLU A 293 -21.81 -16.70 -23.70
N GLU A 294 -21.18 -16.44 -22.54
CA GLU A 294 -20.70 -15.12 -22.08
C GLU A 294 -19.31 -14.75 -22.62
N GLY A 295 -18.70 -15.59 -23.46
CA GLY A 295 -17.38 -15.41 -24.03
C GLY A 295 -16.25 -16.09 -23.24
N ARG A 296 -15.02 -15.87 -23.70
CA ARG A 296 -13.83 -16.42 -23.06
C ARG A 296 -13.59 -15.72 -21.70
N ARG A 297 -13.04 -16.45 -20.73
CA ARG A 297 -12.51 -15.90 -19.47
C ARG A 297 -11.09 -15.42 -19.70
N ILE A 298 -10.86 -14.12 -19.61
CA ILE A 298 -9.55 -13.50 -19.85
C ILE A 298 -8.87 -13.22 -18.52
N TYR A 299 -7.66 -13.71 -18.36
CA TYR A 299 -6.81 -13.56 -17.18
C TYR A 299 -5.57 -12.74 -17.49
N LEU A 300 -5.09 -11.98 -16.53
CA LEU A 300 -3.66 -11.68 -16.48
C LEU A 300 -2.87 -12.97 -16.27
N TYR A 301 -1.82 -13.21 -17.07
CA TYR A 301 -1.01 -14.43 -16.95
C TYR A 301 -0.55 -14.75 -15.51
N PRO A 302 -0.09 -13.77 -14.69
CA PRO A 302 0.30 -14.04 -13.30
C PRO A 302 -0.85 -14.54 -12.40
N LEU A 303 -2.09 -14.08 -12.62
CA LEU A 303 -3.26 -14.51 -11.84
C LEU A 303 -3.75 -15.90 -12.26
N TRP A 304 -3.75 -16.18 -13.56
CA TRP A 304 -4.01 -17.52 -14.08
C TRP A 304 -3.04 -18.55 -13.51
N LEU A 305 -1.73 -18.19 -13.52
CA LEU A 305 -0.68 -19.03 -12.96
C LEU A 305 -0.87 -19.23 -11.46
N ALA A 306 -1.28 -18.17 -10.73
CA ALA A 306 -1.50 -18.22 -9.30
C ALA A 306 -2.62 -19.21 -8.93
N GLU A 307 -3.76 -19.21 -9.63
CA GLU A 307 -4.83 -20.17 -9.39
C GLU A 307 -4.41 -21.61 -9.72
N ARG A 308 -3.75 -21.80 -10.87
CA ARG A 308 -3.27 -23.11 -11.31
C ARG A 308 -2.27 -23.71 -10.31
N ASP A 309 -1.29 -22.93 -9.93
CA ASP A 309 -0.20 -23.40 -9.07
C ASP A 309 -0.69 -23.59 -7.61
N THR A 310 -1.63 -22.77 -7.14
CA THR A 310 -2.30 -22.98 -5.86
C THR A 310 -3.05 -24.33 -5.86
N ALA A 311 -3.87 -24.59 -6.88
CA ALA A 311 -4.60 -25.85 -6.99
C ALA A 311 -3.65 -27.06 -7.08
N SER A 312 -2.56 -26.93 -7.83
CA SER A 312 -1.52 -27.97 -7.93
C SER A 312 -0.82 -28.21 -6.58
N GLY A 313 -0.45 -27.14 -5.87
CA GLY A 313 0.16 -27.22 -4.54
C GLY A 313 -0.75 -27.88 -3.50
N VAL A 314 -2.04 -27.54 -3.50
CA VAL A 314 -3.04 -28.17 -2.64
C VAL A 314 -3.17 -29.67 -2.94
N ARG A 315 -3.30 -30.04 -4.22
CA ARG A 315 -3.39 -31.46 -4.61
C ARG A 315 -2.13 -32.23 -4.25
N ARG A 316 -0.94 -31.65 -4.39
CA ARG A 316 0.34 -32.24 -3.98
C ARG A 316 0.34 -32.55 -2.48
N ILE A 317 -0.15 -31.64 -1.64
CA ILE A 317 -0.25 -31.86 -0.19
C ILE A 317 -1.28 -32.96 0.11
N LEU A 318 -2.49 -32.90 -0.45
CA LEU A 318 -3.53 -33.87 -0.22
C LEU A 318 -3.14 -35.29 -0.65
N GLY A 319 -2.40 -35.41 -1.75
CA GLY A 319 -1.94 -36.71 -2.30
C GLY A 319 -0.71 -37.30 -1.58
N SER A 320 -0.10 -36.58 -0.65
CA SER A 320 1.10 -37.06 0.04
C SER A 320 0.78 -37.64 1.41
N PRO A 321 1.48 -38.70 1.88
CA PRO A 321 1.25 -39.24 3.21
C PRO A 321 1.69 -38.28 4.31
N VAL A 322 1.14 -38.43 5.51
CA VAL A 322 1.62 -37.74 6.72
C VAL A 322 2.96 -38.32 7.18
N PRO A 323 3.90 -37.48 7.72
CA PRO A 323 5.24 -37.94 8.09
C PRO A 323 5.30 -38.64 9.46
N PHE A 324 4.16 -38.82 10.12
CA PHE A 324 4.09 -39.39 11.47
C PHE A 324 2.97 -40.43 11.61
N ARG A 325 3.01 -41.21 12.69
CA ARG A 325 1.97 -42.20 12.98
C ARG A 325 0.62 -41.51 13.22
N ALA A 326 -0.43 -42.13 12.71
CA ALA A 326 -1.81 -41.67 12.94
C ALA A 326 -2.08 -41.41 14.42
N ILE A 327 -2.74 -40.30 14.69
CA ILE A 327 -3.14 -39.90 16.03
C ILE A 327 -4.54 -40.50 16.29
N ASP A 328 -4.69 -41.20 17.43
CA ASP A 328 -5.98 -41.57 17.90
C ASP A 328 -6.72 -40.30 18.40
N ALA A 329 -7.57 -39.76 17.53
CA ALA A 329 -8.18 -38.45 17.75
C ALA A 329 -9.05 -38.41 19.00
N ASP A 330 -9.81 -39.50 19.28
CA ASP A 330 -10.70 -39.56 20.47
C ASP A 330 -9.89 -39.53 21.77
N LYS A 331 -8.81 -40.30 21.82
CA LYS A 331 -7.92 -40.27 23.00
C LYS A 331 -7.19 -38.94 23.13
N ALA A 332 -6.77 -38.33 22.02
CA ALA A 332 -6.07 -37.06 22.03
C ALA A 332 -7.00 -35.92 22.50
N VAL A 333 -8.23 -35.88 22.03
CA VAL A 333 -9.26 -34.93 22.46
C VAL A 333 -9.59 -35.11 23.95
N ALA A 334 -9.85 -36.36 24.41
CA ALA A 334 -10.12 -36.63 25.82
C ALA A 334 -8.92 -36.24 26.72
N TRP A 335 -7.70 -36.53 26.29
CA TRP A 335 -6.49 -36.11 27.00
C TRP A 335 -6.40 -34.59 27.14
N TRP A 336 -6.68 -33.85 26.04
CA TRP A 336 -6.60 -32.39 26.06
C TRP A 336 -7.70 -31.78 26.92
N GLU A 337 -8.97 -32.29 26.82
CA GLU A 337 -10.10 -31.81 27.64
C GLU A 337 -9.84 -32.03 29.16
N ALA A 338 -9.29 -33.19 29.53
CA ALA A 338 -8.92 -33.46 30.92
C ALA A 338 -7.86 -32.45 31.43
N ARG A 339 -6.92 -32.06 30.59
CA ARG A 339 -5.90 -31.07 30.92
C ARG A 339 -6.42 -29.63 30.92
N ALA A 340 -7.34 -29.29 30.01
CA ALA A 340 -7.95 -27.98 29.91
C ALA A 340 -9.00 -27.71 31.02
N GLY A 341 -9.55 -28.76 31.63
CA GLY A 341 -10.56 -28.66 32.68
C GLY A 341 -11.98 -28.33 32.19
N PHE A 342 -12.23 -28.45 30.89
CA PHE A 342 -13.55 -28.25 30.27
C PHE A 342 -13.73 -29.11 29.03
N HIS A 343 -14.99 -29.34 28.64
CA HIS A 343 -15.32 -30.08 27.43
C HIS A 343 -15.57 -29.17 26.23
N LEU A 344 -15.13 -29.63 25.06
CA LEU A 344 -15.42 -28.99 23.79
C LEU A 344 -16.87 -29.24 23.37
N ALA A 345 -17.52 -28.27 22.74
CA ALA A 345 -18.79 -28.49 22.09
C ALA A 345 -18.68 -29.44 20.90
N ALA A 346 -19.80 -30.03 20.47
CA ALA A 346 -19.82 -31.04 19.42
C ALA A 346 -19.08 -30.61 18.14
N ARG A 347 -19.33 -29.39 17.63
CA ARG A 347 -18.68 -28.86 16.45
C ARG A 347 -17.18 -28.53 16.65
N GLN A 348 -16.82 -28.11 17.86
CA GLN A 348 -15.40 -27.90 18.19
C GLN A 348 -14.64 -29.22 18.26
N ARG A 349 -15.28 -30.26 18.88
CA ARG A 349 -14.73 -31.61 18.92
C ARG A 349 -14.57 -32.18 17.50
N GLU A 350 -15.59 -32.03 16.65
CA GLU A 350 -15.52 -32.41 15.21
C GLU A 350 -14.38 -31.74 14.49
N ALA A 351 -14.26 -30.41 14.64
CA ALA A 351 -13.18 -29.64 14.00
C ALA A 351 -11.78 -30.10 14.46
N LEU A 352 -11.62 -30.33 15.77
CA LEU A 352 -10.36 -30.83 16.34
C LEU A 352 -10.05 -32.25 15.82
N THR A 353 -11.01 -33.16 15.84
CA THR A 353 -10.87 -34.54 15.35
C THR A 353 -10.45 -34.56 13.88
N ARG A 354 -11.17 -33.82 13.01
CA ARG A 354 -10.83 -33.72 11.60
C ARG A 354 -9.42 -33.14 11.38
N SER A 355 -9.05 -32.10 12.11
CA SER A 355 -7.70 -31.51 11.98
C SER A 355 -6.57 -32.44 12.47
N LEU A 356 -6.87 -33.46 13.27
CA LEU A 356 -5.92 -34.48 13.71
C LEU A 356 -5.83 -35.68 12.73
N THR A 357 -6.89 -35.91 11.93
CA THR A 357 -6.97 -37.06 11.00
C THR A 357 -6.73 -36.67 9.56
N ASP A 358 -7.16 -35.48 9.14
CA ASP A 358 -7.10 -35.03 7.78
C ASP A 358 -5.77 -34.33 7.46
N LYS A 359 -5.30 -34.52 6.25
CA LYS A 359 -4.07 -33.93 5.76
C LYS A 359 -4.14 -32.42 5.63
N PHE A 360 -5.31 -31.94 5.21
CA PHE A 360 -5.64 -30.53 5.13
C PHE A 360 -7.08 -30.32 5.62
N SER A 361 -7.26 -29.46 6.61
CA SER A 361 -8.56 -29.14 7.18
C SER A 361 -8.80 -27.64 7.28
N ILE A 362 -10.06 -27.23 7.18
CA ILE A 362 -10.50 -25.85 7.31
C ILE A 362 -11.45 -25.73 8.52
N ILE A 363 -11.17 -24.72 9.35
CA ILE A 363 -12.03 -24.35 10.48
C ILE A 363 -12.54 -22.94 10.22
N THR A 364 -13.85 -22.77 10.05
CA THR A 364 -14.46 -21.46 9.85
C THR A 364 -15.50 -21.14 10.91
N GLY A 365 -15.77 -19.87 11.14
CA GLY A 365 -16.79 -19.40 12.07
C GLY A 365 -16.56 -17.99 12.54
N GLY A 366 -17.58 -17.38 13.10
CA GLY A 366 -17.62 -16.00 13.58
C GLY A 366 -16.76 -15.74 14.83
N PRO A 367 -16.91 -14.57 15.43
CA PRO A 367 -16.25 -14.22 16.68
C PRO A 367 -16.83 -15.02 17.85
N GLY A 368 -16.00 -15.39 18.82
CA GLY A 368 -16.44 -16.03 20.06
C GLY A 368 -16.82 -17.50 19.96
N VAL A 369 -16.72 -18.15 18.80
CA VAL A 369 -17.03 -19.60 18.63
C VAL A 369 -15.88 -20.53 19.05
N GLY A 370 -14.75 -19.98 19.51
CA GLY A 370 -13.65 -20.76 20.07
C GLY A 370 -12.61 -21.24 19.06
N LYS A 371 -12.44 -20.58 17.91
CA LYS A 371 -11.37 -20.91 16.95
C LYS A 371 -9.99 -20.99 17.61
N THR A 372 -9.66 -20.01 18.42
CA THR A 372 -8.37 -19.94 19.15
C THR A 372 -8.18 -21.10 20.14
N THR A 373 -9.27 -21.55 20.77
CA THR A 373 -9.25 -22.72 21.65
C THR A 373 -8.85 -23.98 20.88
N ILE A 374 -9.37 -24.16 19.67
CA ILE A 374 -9.02 -25.31 18.82
C ILE A 374 -7.59 -25.20 18.34
N ILE A 375 -7.09 -24.00 17.92
CA ILE A 375 -5.69 -23.79 17.55
C ILE A 375 -4.77 -24.19 18.71
N ARG A 376 -5.10 -23.78 19.95
CA ARG A 376 -4.34 -24.14 21.14
C ARG A 376 -4.36 -25.64 21.38
N ALA A 377 -5.52 -26.30 21.26
CA ALA A 377 -5.65 -27.74 21.42
C ALA A 377 -4.78 -28.50 20.40
N LEU A 378 -4.83 -28.11 19.12
CA LEU A 378 -3.99 -28.68 18.09
C LEU A 378 -2.50 -28.50 18.41
N ALA A 379 -2.10 -27.29 18.79
CA ALA A 379 -0.72 -27.00 19.14
C ALA A 379 -0.21 -27.83 20.33
N ASP A 380 -1.05 -28.03 21.35
CA ASP A 380 -0.71 -28.85 22.51
C ASP A 380 -0.60 -30.34 22.16
N ILE A 381 -1.56 -30.88 21.40
CA ILE A 381 -1.60 -32.30 21.00
C ILE A 381 -0.42 -32.64 20.09
N TYR A 382 -0.17 -31.85 19.04
CA TYR A 382 0.94 -32.08 18.12
C TYR A 382 2.30 -31.93 18.81
N SER A 383 2.42 -30.96 19.73
CA SER A 383 3.65 -30.79 20.54
C SER A 383 3.92 -31.96 21.47
N ALA A 384 2.86 -32.52 22.10
CA ALA A 384 2.99 -33.71 22.95
C ALA A 384 3.49 -34.94 22.15
N ARG A 385 3.35 -34.92 20.81
CA ARG A 385 3.88 -35.93 19.88
C ARG A 385 5.28 -35.62 19.37
N GLY A 386 5.88 -34.50 19.81
CA GLY A 386 7.21 -34.07 19.38
C GLY A 386 7.27 -33.49 17.97
N LEU A 387 6.13 -33.11 17.38
CA LEU A 387 6.06 -32.58 16.01
C LEU A 387 6.42 -31.09 15.97
N LYS A 388 7.06 -30.66 14.90
CA LYS A 388 7.42 -29.26 14.65
C LYS A 388 6.21 -28.50 14.11
N ILE A 389 5.65 -27.63 14.97
CA ILE A 389 4.48 -26.83 14.66
C ILE A 389 4.90 -25.44 14.21
N VAL A 390 4.32 -24.94 13.14
CA VAL A 390 4.49 -23.58 12.60
C VAL A 390 3.15 -22.86 12.66
N LEU A 391 3.11 -21.75 13.42
CA LEU A 391 1.96 -20.87 13.54
C LEU A 391 2.20 -19.61 12.72
N ALA A 392 1.28 -19.27 11.82
CA ALA A 392 1.40 -18.07 11.03
C ALA A 392 0.05 -17.39 10.72
N ALA A 393 0.10 -16.10 10.40
CA ALA A 393 -1.06 -15.30 10.01
C ALA A 393 -0.69 -14.29 8.91
N PRO A 394 -1.64 -13.73 8.16
CA PRO A 394 -1.36 -12.76 7.10
C PRO A 394 -0.75 -11.45 7.60
N THR A 395 -1.11 -11.00 8.80
CA THR A 395 -0.70 -9.70 9.36
C THR A 395 0.10 -9.86 10.66
N GLY A 396 0.95 -8.86 10.99
CA GLY A 396 1.73 -8.83 12.23
C GLY A 396 0.85 -8.91 13.48
N ARG A 397 -0.25 -8.16 13.49
CA ARG A 397 -1.20 -8.16 14.62
C ARG A 397 -1.91 -9.49 14.82
N ALA A 398 -2.35 -10.13 13.75
CA ALA A 398 -2.97 -11.44 13.84
C ALA A 398 -1.96 -12.48 14.35
N ALA A 399 -0.72 -12.45 13.86
CA ALA A 399 0.36 -13.33 14.33
C ALA A 399 0.67 -13.10 15.82
N LYS A 400 0.76 -11.85 16.26
CA LYS A 400 1.00 -11.52 17.68
C LYS A 400 -0.15 -12.02 18.56
N ARG A 401 -1.41 -11.76 18.17
CA ARG A 401 -2.59 -12.24 18.89
C ARG A 401 -2.63 -13.77 18.97
N MET A 402 -2.28 -14.45 17.87
CA MET A 402 -2.16 -15.89 17.82
C MET A 402 -1.10 -16.39 18.81
N ALA A 403 0.07 -15.74 18.85
CA ALA A 403 1.15 -16.10 19.77
C ALA A 403 0.74 -15.93 21.24
N GLU A 404 0.12 -14.82 21.59
CA GLU A 404 -0.37 -14.54 22.95
C GLU A 404 -1.44 -15.55 23.42
N SER A 405 -2.38 -15.88 22.54
CA SER A 405 -3.51 -16.74 22.88
C SER A 405 -3.16 -18.23 22.91
N VAL A 406 -2.23 -18.67 22.07
CA VAL A 406 -1.74 -20.06 22.02
C VAL A 406 -0.59 -20.28 23.00
N GLY A 407 0.12 -19.22 23.41
CA GLY A 407 1.30 -19.28 24.26
C GLY A 407 2.55 -19.84 23.54
N ARG A 408 2.61 -19.69 22.21
CA ARG A 408 3.70 -20.16 21.35
C ARG A 408 4.08 -19.12 20.31
N PRO A 409 5.32 -19.09 19.84
CA PRO A 409 5.73 -18.16 18.78
C PRO A 409 4.87 -18.34 17.53
N ALA A 410 4.39 -17.22 16.98
CA ALA A 410 3.72 -17.13 15.68
C ALA A 410 4.34 -15.99 14.88
N GLN A 411 4.27 -16.07 13.56
CA GLN A 411 4.87 -15.09 12.65
C GLN A 411 3.96 -14.76 11.49
N THR A 412 4.29 -13.70 10.74
CA THR A 412 3.56 -13.42 9.50
C THR A 412 3.93 -14.44 8.41
N ILE A 413 2.99 -14.70 7.48
CA ILE A 413 3.27 -15.58 6.33
C ILE A 413 4.47 -15.04 5.52
N HIS A 414 4.60 -13.74 5.34
CA HIS A 414 5.75 -13.12 4.66
C HIS A 414 7.08 -13.41 5.38
N ARG A 415 7.07 -13.39 6.73
CA ARG A 415 8.26 -13.73 7.52
C ARG A 415 8.56 -15.23 7.47
N LEU A 416 7.52 -16.06 7.49
CA LEU A 416 7.66 -17.51 7.29
C LEU A 416 8.34 -17.82 5.96
N LEU A 417 7.90 -17.17 4.88
CA LEU A 417 8.45 -17.38 3.54
C LEU A 417 9.78 -16.66 3.28
N LYS A 418 10.26 -15.83 4.23
CA LYS A 418 11.48 -15.02 4.14
C LYS A 418 11.54 -14.18 2.89
N TRP A 419 10.67 -13.16 2.82
CA TRP A 419 10.68 -12.18 1.73
C TRP A 419 12.04 -11.48 1.63
N ASN A 420 12.60 -11.46 0.43
CA ASN A 420 13.85 -10.75 0.13
C ASN A 420 13.53 -9.51 -0.72
N PRO A 421 13.66 -8.29 -0.16
CA PRO A 421 13.31 -7.06 -0.87
C PRO A 421 14.28 -6.73 -2.03
N VAL A 422 15.51 -7.26 -2.00
CA VAL A 422 16.51 -7.02 -3.06
C VAL A 422 16.15 -7.82 -4.32
N THR A 423 15.77 -9.08 -4.16
CA THR A 423 15.40 -9.97 -5.29
C THR A 423 13.92 -9.91 -5.63
N ASN A 424 13.10 -9.28 -4.77
CA ASN A 424 11.64 -9.25 -4.84
C ASN A 424 11.02 -10.67 -4.94
N ARG A 425 11.57 -11.61 -4.16
CA ARG A 425 11.16 -13.03 -4.13
C ARG A 425 11.19 -13.56 -2.70
N PHE A 426 10.44 -14.64 -2.49
CA PHE A 426 10.54 -15.43 -1.27
C PHE A 426 11.71 -16.39 -1.33
N THR A 427 12.41 -16.55 -0.20
CA THR A 427 13.53 -17.50 -0.05
C THR A 427 13.02 -18.93 -0.01
N TYR A 428 11.90 -19.15 0.71
CA TYR A 428 11.23 -20.45 0.70
C TYR A 428 10.26 -20.52 -0.48
N ASN A 429 10.35 -21.63 -1.21
CA ASN A 429 9.60 -21.90 -2.44
C ASN A 429 9.58 -23.42 -2.72
N ALA A 430 9.19 -23.84 -3.91
CA ALA A 430 9.10 -25.26 -4.28
C ALA A 430 10.47 -25.99 -4.25
N GLU A 431 11.56 -25.28 -4.53
CA GLU A 431 12.93 -25.82 -4.53
C GLU A 431 13.54 -25.83 -3.12
N ASN A 432 13.08 -24.91 -2.27
CA ASN A 432 13.53 -24.75 -0.89
C ASN A 432 12.31 -24.63 0.05
N PRO A 433 11.66 -25.74 0.43
CA PRO A 433 10.44 -25.70 1.23
C PRO A 433 10.70 -25.28 2.68
N CYS A 434 9.66 -24.77 3.33
CA CYS A 434 9.66 -24.45 4.75
C CYS A 434 9.88 -25.70 5.60
N GLU A 435 10.52 -25.54 6.76
CA GLU A 435 10.68 -26.62 7.72
C GLU A 435 9.51 -26.66 8.71
N GLY A 436 8.82 -27.80 8.81
CA GLY A 436 7.72 -28.04 9.74
C GLY A 436 6.93 -29.29 9.39
N ASP A 437 6.30 -29.88 10.40
CA ASP A 437 5.41 -31.06 10.25
C ASP A 437 3.95 -30.63 10.14
N VAL A 438 3.57 -29.60 10.91
CA VAL A 438 2.20 -29.08 11.00
C VAL A 438 2.21 -27.56 10.86
N PHE A 439 1.43 -27.04 9.92
CA PHE A 439 1.29 -25.62 9.67
C PHE A 439 -0.16 -25.18 9.98
N ILE A 440 -0.31 -24.24 10.90
CA ILE A 440 -1.61 -23.69 11.28
C ILE A 440 -1.63 -22.20 10.90
N PHE A 441 -2.57 -21.84 10.04
CA PHE A 441 -2.75 -20.48 9.55
C PHE A 441 -4.05 -19.90 10.12
N ASP A 442 -3.99 -18.74 10.78
CA ASP A 442 -5.16 -18.00 11.25
C ASP A 442 -5.45 -16.78 10.37
N GLU A 443 -6.67 -16.26 10.45
CA GLU A 443 -7.17 -15.13 9.62
C GLU A 443 -7.01 -15.36 8.11
N THR A 444 -7.25 -16.58 7.66
CA THR A 444 -7.00 -17.01 6.27
C THR A 444 -7.94 -16.38 5.24
N SER A 445 -9.04 -15.75 5.66
CA SER A 445 -9.90 -14.91 4.82
C SER A 445 -9.15 -13.74 4.15
N MET A 446 -8.03 -13.31 4.74
CA MET A 446 -7.19 -12.22 4.22
C MET A 446 -6.14 -12.68 3.21
N ILE A 447 -6.01 -13.98 2.95
CA ILE A 447 -5.01 -14.53 2.01
C ILE A 447 -5.56 -14.43 0.59
N ASP A 448 -4.88 -13.66 -0.27
CA ASP A 448 -5.19 -13.55 -1.68
C ASP A 448 -4.56 -14.70 -2.51
N ILE A 449 -4.90 -14.79 -3.79
CA ILE A 449 -4.44 -15.88 -4.64
C ILE A 449 -2.93 -15.85 -4.88
N ARG A 450 -2.30 -14.66 -4.89
CA ARG A 450 -0.85 -14.50 -5.09
C ARG A 450 -0.08 -15.05 -3.90
N LEU A 451 -0.50 -14.66 -2.69
CA LEU A 451 0.11 -15.15 -1.45
C LEU A 451 -0.16 -16.64 -1.24
N ALA A 452 -1.35 -17.12 -1.60
CA ALA A 452 -1.68 -18.56 -1.54
C ALA A 452 -0.77 -19.39 -2.45
N ARG A 453 -0.52 -18.95 -3.70
CA ARG A 453 0.41 -19.61 -4.62
C ARG A 453 1.79 -19.76 -3.98
N ASP A 454 2.35 -18.67 -3.46
CA ASP A 454 3.70 -18.68 -2.92
C ASP A 454 3.77 -19.51 -1.63
N LEU A 455 2.71 -19.46 -0.81
CA LEU A 455 2.60 -20.28 0.39
C LEU A 455 2.55 -21.77 0.05
N PHE A 456 1.64 -22.20 -0.84
CA PHE A 456 1.52 -23.61 -1.20
C PHE A 456 2.74 -24.13 -1.97
N ALA A 457 3.45 -23.29 -2.71
CA ALA A 457 4.74 -23.66 -3.30
C ALA A 457 5.80 -23.97 -2.24
N ALA A 458 5.83 -23.23 -1.14
CA ALA A 458 6.83 -23.36 -0.10
C ALA A 458 6.50 -24.43 0.97
N LEU A 459 5.26 -24.91 1.06
CA LEU A 459 4.88 -25.94 2.02
C LEU A 459 5.41 -27.31 1.62
N PRO A 460 6.02 -28.10 2.55
CA PRO A 460 6.41 -29.48 2.28
C PRO A 460 5.23 -30.37 1.90
N SER A 461 5.41 -31.30 0.97
CA SER A 461 4.34 -32.21 0.55
C SER A 461 3.82 -33.07 1.70
N ALA A 462 4.70 -33.43 2.65
CA ALA A 462 4.36 -34.24 3.81
C ALA A 462 3.65 -33.46 4.93
N ALA A 463 3.64 -32.12 4.90
CA ALA A 463 3.07 -31.30 5.97
C ALA A 463 1.55 -31.52 6.16
N VAL A 464 1.12 -31.43 7.41
CA VAL A 464 -0.32 -31.26 7.76
C VAL A 464 -0.63 -29.77 7.77
N VAL A 465 -1.77 -29.40 7.18
CA VAL A 465 -2.17 -27.99 7.02
C VAL A 465 -3.52 -27.76 7.68
N VAL A 466 -3.61 -26.74 8.52
CA VAL A 466 -4.87 -26.30 9.15
C VAL A 466 -5.08 -24.83 8.83
N TRP A 467 -6.20 -24.53 8.16
CA TRP A 467 -6.63 -23.17 7.84
C TRP A 467 -7.76 -22.73 8.73
N VAL A 468 -7.57 -21.62 9.43
CA VAL A 468 -8.58 -21.05 10.34
C VAL A 468 -8.94 -19.66 9.85
N GLY A 469 -10.22 -19.38 9.71
CA GLY A 469 -10.69 -18.10 9.21
C GLY A 469 -12.18 -17.86 9.45
N ASP A 470 -12.66 -16.76 8.93
CA ASP A 470 -14.05 -16.35 8.99
C ASP A 470 -14.52 -15.94 7.61
N THR A 471 -15.38 -16.74 6.99
CA THR A 471 -15.91 -16.50 5.63
C THR A 471 -16.85 -15.32 5.54
N ASP A 472 -17.38 -14.88 6.67
CA ASP A 472 -18.40 -13.82 6.74
C ASP A 472 -17.74 -12.43 6.91
N GLN A 473 -16.43 -12.37 7.21
CA GLN A 473 -15.64 -11.13 7.22
C GLN A 473 -15.33 -10.63 5.80
N LEU A 474 -14.77 -9.42 5.73
CA LEU A 474 -14.24 -8.87 4.48
C LEU A 474 -13.23 -9.84 3.86
N PRO A 475 -13.30 -10.07 2.54
CA PRO A 475 -12.33 -10.89 1.83
C PRO A 475 -10.94 -10.23 1.80
N SER A 476 -9.95 -10.92 1.21
CA SER A 476 -8.61 -10.38 0.98
C SER A 476 -8.66 -9.06 0.21
N VAL A 477 -7.71 -8.16 0.43
CA VAL A 477 -7.58 -6.93 -0.36
C VAL A 477 -7.17 -7.26 -1.81
N GLY A 478 -6.26 -8.24 -1.99
CA GLY A 478 -5.85 -8.72 -3.31
C GLY A 478 -6.87 -9.65 -3.97
N PRO A 479 -6.60 -10.05 -5.23
CA PRO A 479 -7.53 -10.85 -6.05
C PRO A 479 -7.71 -12.28 -5.53
N GLY A 480 -8.87 -12.85 -5.84
CA GLY A 480 -9.27 -14.21 -5.47
C GLY A 480 -10.06 -14.30 -4.18
N CYS A 481 -10.68 -15.45 -3.95
CA CYS A 481 -11.46 -15.80 -2.76
C CYS A 481 -11.02 -17.15 -2.21
N VAL A 482 -9.73 -17.27 -1.85
CA VAL A 482 -9.06 -18.57 -1.62
C VAL A 482 -9.78 -19.43 -0.58
N LEU A 483 -10.12 -18.86 0.60
CA LEU A 483 -10.84 -19.59 1.63
C LEU A 483 -12.23 -20.03 1.15
N GLY A 484 -12.97 -19.14 0.50
CA GLY A 484 -14.29 -19.44 -0.07
C GLY A 484 -14.22 -20.51 -1.15
N ASP A 485 -13.25 -20.41 -2.05
CA ASP A 485 -13.04 -21.38 -3.15
C ASP A 485 -12.64 -22.76 -2.60
N PHE A 486 -11.81 -22.82 -1.57
CA PHE A 486 -11.46 -24.08 -0.92
C PHE A 486 -12.69 -24.78 -0.33
N ILE A 487 -13.54 -24.03 0.35
CA ILE A 487 -14.79 -24.57 0.92
C ILE A 487 -15.77 -24.95 -0.20
N LYS A 488 -15.95 -24.10 -1.21
CA LYS A 488 -16.85 -24.32 -2.35
C LYS A 488 -16.45 -25.56 -3.17
N SER A 489 -15.16 -25.84 -3.27
CA SER A 489 -14.64 -27.00 -4.02
C SER A 489 -15.06 -28.35 -3.40
N GLY A 490 -15.29 -28.40 -2.10
CA GLY A 490 -15.50 -29.66 -1.38
C GLY A 490 -14.30 -30.60 -1.33
N ALA A 491 -13.16 -30.21 -1.92
CA ALA A 491 -11.94 -31.04 -1.97
C ALA A 491 -11.20 -31.07 -0.63
N ILE A 492 -11.45 -30.11 0.24
CA ILE A 492 -10.81 -29.96 1.55
C ILE A 492 -11.90 -30.04 2.62
N ALA A 493 -11.67 -30.83 3.67
CA ALA A 493 -12.60 -30.95 4.79
C ALA A 493 -12.75 -29.62 5.53
N ALA A 494 -13.96 -29.08 5.57
CA ALA A 494 -14.28 -27.83 6.23
C ALA A 494 -15.29 -28.06 7.38
N THR A 495 -15.00 -27.51 8.55
CA THR A 495 -15.91 -27.52 9.70
C THR A 495 -16.29 -26.10 10.07
N ARG A 496 -17.60 -25.78 10.03
CA ARG A 496 -18.13 -24.50 10.47
C ARG A 496 -18.54 -24.58 11.94
N LEU A 497 -17.97 -23.66 12.74
CA LEU A 497 -18.30 -23.49 14.15
C LEU A 497 -19.46 -22.51 14.28
N ASP A 498 -20.53 -22.94 14.89
CA ASP A 498 -21.77 -22.18 15.03
C ASP A 498 -22.14 -21.88 16.51
N HIS A 499 -21.54 -22.59 17.46
CA HIS A 499 -21.85 -22.43 18.88
C HIS A 499 -21.04 -21.30 19.53
N ILE A 500 -21.73 -20.35 20.15
CA ILE A 500 -21.14 -19.16 20.80
C ILE A 500 -20.83 -19.51 22.28
N PHE A 501 -19.55 -19.44 22.66
CA PHE A 501 -19.03 -19.76 24.00
C PHE A 501 -18.75 -18.58 24.91
N ARG A 502 -18.90 -17.35 24.44
CA ARG A 502 -18.70 -16.20 25.33
C ARG A 502 -19.68 -16.29 26.47
N GLN A 503 -19.11 -16.38 27.69
CA GLN A 503 -19.77 -16.74 28.96
C GLN A 503 -20.97 -15.90 29.37
N ASP A 504 -21.33 -14.89 28.62
CA ASP A 504 -22.59 -14.18 28.74
C ASP A 504 -23.37 -14.31 27.44
N THR A 505 -24.37 -15.13 27.43
CA THR A 505 -25.44 -15.19 26.43
C THR A 505 -26.14 -13.83 26.24
N SER A 506 -25.71 -12.78 26.96
CA SER A 506 -26.23 -11.42 26.97
C SER A 506 -25.41 -10.42 26.14
N GLY A 507 -24.19 -10.72 25.67
CA GLY A 507 -23.36 -9.77 24.92
C GLY A 507 -23.97 -9.37 23.59
N LEU A 508 -24.43 -8.12 23.49
CA LEU A 508 -25.09 -7.59 22.29
C LEU A 508 -24.11 -7.44 21.10
N ILE A 509 -22.81 -7.28 21.34
CA ILE A 509 -21.80 -7.22 20.26
C ILE A 509 -21.88 -8.49 19.41
N VAL A 510 -21.78 -9.64 20.02
CA VAL A 510 -21.78 -10.94 19.31
C VAL A 510 -23.13 -11.22 18.67
N ARG A 511 -24.22 -10.97 19.40
CA ARG A 511 -25.58 -11.15 18.87
C ARG A 511 -25.83 -10.25 17.65
N ASN A 512 -25.49 -8.98 17.74
CA ASN A 512 -25.63 -8.05 16.61
C ASN A 512 -24.72 -8.42 15.43
N ALA A 513 -23.53 -8.96 15.65
CA ALA A 513 -22.72 -9.50 14.57
C ALA A 513 -23.44 -10.65 13.85
N HIS A 514 -24.10 -11.57 14.60
CA HIS A 514 -24.90 -12.64 14.01
C HIS A 514 -26.17 -12.13 13.32
N HIS A 515 -26.91 -11.17 13.90
CA HIS A 515 -28.06 -10.52 13.26
C HIS A 515 -27.65 -9.87 11.93
N VAL A 516 -26.56 -9.09 11.93
CA VAL A 516 -26.02 -8.51 10.69
C VAL A 516 -25.74 -9.60 9.67
N ASN A 517 -25.09 -10.69 10.06
CA ASN A 517 -24.76 -11.79 9.15
C ASN A 517 -26.01 -12.52 8.61
N ALA A 518 -27.05 -12.65 9.43
CA ALA A 518 -28.34 -13.20 9.04
C ALA A 518 -29.20 -12.22 8.20
N GLY A 519 -28.82 -10.94 8.11
CA GLY A 519 -29.63 -9.89 7.48
C GLY A 519 -30.78 -9.37 8.37
N GLU A 520 -30.67 -9.60 9.66
CA GLU A 520 -31.65 -9.21 10.66
C GLU A 520 -31.33 -7.84 11.27
N PRO A 521 -32.32 -7.08 11.74
CA PRO A 521 -32.13 -5.80 12.41
C PRO A 521 -31.26 -5.90 13.66
N LEU A 522 -30.57 -4.81 13.99
CA LEU A 522 -29.79 -4.72 15.22
C LEU A 522 -30.68 -4.72 16.46
N GLU A 523 -30.24 -5.46 17.46
CA GLU A 523 -30.84 -5.42 18.80
C GLU A 523 -30.18 -4.30 19.62
N VAL A 524 -31.01 -3.38 20.13
CA VAL A 524 -30.56 -2.27 21.00
C VAL A 524 -31.33 -2.33 22.29
N ARG A 525 -30.63 -2.32 23.42
CA ARG A 525 -31.26 -2.36 24.75
C ARG A 525 -31.03 -1.04 25.48
N PRO A 526 -32.05 -0.53 26.23
CA PRO A 526 -31.85 0.57 27.13
C PRO A 526 -30.98 0.16 28.33
N GLY A 527 -30.20 1.09 28.87
CA GLY A 527 -29.37 0.86 30.06
C GLY A 527 -27.91 0.49 29.75
N GLU A 528 -27.28 -0.27 30.65
CA GLU A 528 -25.89 -0.70 30.49
C GLU A 528 -25.81 -1.86 29.50
N SER A 529 -24.89 -1.70 28.52
CA SER A 529 -24.68 -2.64 27.43
C SER A 529 -23.25 -2.57 26.92
N ASP A 530 -22.82 -3.61 26.24
CA ASP A 530 -21.56 -3.65 25.48
C ASP A 530 -21.72 -3.08 24.05
N PHE A 531 -22.96 -2.83 23.61
CA PHE A 531 -23.30 -2.29 22.30
C PHE A 531 -24.30 -1.13 22.40
N TYR A 532 -23.99 -0.02 21.73
CA TYR A 532 -24.85 1.15 21.64
C TYR A 532 -24.98 1.64 20.20
N PHE A 533 -26.21 1.96 19.78
CA PHE A 533 -26.46 2.66 18.53
C PHE A 533 -26.78 4.14 18.81
N VAL A 534 -25.94 5.04 18.32
CA VAL A 534 -26.04 6.48 18.49
C VAL A 534 -26.48 7.11 17.18
N ARG A 535 -27.71 7.55 17.11
CA ARG A 535 -28.25 8.21 15.92
C ARG A 535 -27.60 9.56 15.71
N ALA A 536 -27.19 9.87 14.49
CA ALA A 536 -26.67 11.15 14.06
C ALA A 536 -27.13 11.37 12.61
N GLU A 537 -27.84 12.46 12.36
CA GLU A 537 -28.56 12.68 11.11
C GLU A 537 -27.66 13.20 9.98
N ASP A 538 -26.66 13.97 10.33
CA ASP A 538 -25.70 14.56 9.39
C ASP A 538 -24.25 14.18 9.75
N PRO A 539 -23.30 14.31 8.82
CA PRO A 539 -21.90 13.98 9.03
C PRO A 539 -21.22 14.81 10.13
N GLU A 540 -21.60 16.07 10.28
CA GLU A 540 -21.08 16.98 11.29
C GLU A 540 -21.46 16.51 12.69
N GLN A 541 -22.70 16.06 12.90
CA GLN A 541 -23.14 15.46 14.17
C GLN A 541 -22.37 14.15 14.44
N CYS A 542 -22.15 13.31 13.42
CA CYS A 542 -21.35 12.10 13.57
C CYS A 542 -19.95 12.44 14.07
N LEU A 543 -19.28 13.41 13.45
CA LEU A 543 -17.95 13.88 13.84
C LEU A 543 -17.96 14.42 15.28
N LYS A 544 -18.88 15.33 15.60
CA LYS A 544 -19.01 15.94 16.94
C LYS A 544 -19.22 14.88 18.03
N ARG A 545 -20.13 13.94 17.79
CA ARG A 545 -20.37 12.83 18.74
C ARG A 545 -19.16 11.93 18.89
N THR A 546 -18.45 11.64 17.80
CA THR A 546 -17.21 10.85 17.84
C THR A 546 -16.18 11.51 18.75
N ILE A 547 -15.95 12.82 18.59
CA ILE A 547 -15.03 13.58 19.43
C ILE A 547 -15.51 13.57 20.90
N GLU A 548 -16.79 13.82 21.15
CA GLU A 548 -17.38 13.81 22.49
C GLU A 548 -17.20 12.43 23.18
N PHE A 549 -17.45 11.34 22.46
CA PHE A 549 -17.24 9.99 23.00
C PHE A 549 -15.77 9.71 23.30
N MET A 550 -14.87 10.08 22.41
CA MET A 550 -13.42 9.89 22.58
C MET A 550 -12.84 10.70 23.74
N THR A 551 -13.27 11.96 23.89
CA THR A 551 -12.68 12.87 24.88
C THR A 551 -13.32 12.78 26.27
N THR A 552 -14.60 12.44 26.34
CA THR A 552 -15.37 12.60 27.57
C THR A 552 -16.12 11.34 27.99
N ARG A 553 -17.02 10.82 27.13
CA ARG A 553 -17.97 9.79 27.57
C ARG A 553 -17.32 8.44 27.82
N ILE A 554 -16.44 7.97 26.92
CA ILE A 554 -15.80 6.65 27.07
C ILE A 554 -14.84 6.67 28.27
N PRO A 555 -13.93 7.65 28.42
CA PRO A 555 -13.07 7.71 29.60
C PRO A 555 -13.84 7.78 30.91
N ASN A 556 -14.87 8.64 30.99
CA ASN A 556 -15.61 8.85 32.24
C ASN A 556 -16.52 7.69 32.63
N LYS A 557 -17.21 7.06 31.65
CA LYS A 557 -18.18 6.01 31.94
C LYS A 557 -17.57 4.63 32.00
N PHE A 558 -16.60 4.34 31.14
CA PHE A 558 -16.04 2.99 30.99
C PHE A 558 -14.60 2.86 31.48
N GLY A 559 -13.94 3.98 31.86
CA GLY A 559 -12.57 3.97 32.36
C GLY A 559 -11.52 3.55 31.31
N LEU A 560 -11.85 3.66 30.03
CA LEU A 560 -10.98 3.25 28.93
C LEU A 560 -10.15 4.44 28.44
N ASP A 561 -8.85 4.20 28.16
CA ASP A 561 -7.94 5.18 27.57
C ASP A 561 -8.28 5.40 26.09
N PRO A 562 -8.66 6.63 25.67
CA PRO A 562 -9.04 6.91 24.30
C PRO A 562 -7.92 6.65 23.28
N LEU A 563 -6.66 6.76 23.68
CA LEU A 563 -5.51 6.55 22.78
C LEU A 563 -5.10 5.08 22.66
N ARG A 564 -5.28 4.30 23.74
CA ARG A 564 -4.82 2.91 23.81
C ARG A 564 -5.93 1.89 23.60
N ASP A 565 -7.10 2.14 24.17
CA ASP A 565 -8.18 1.16 24.25
C ASP A 565 -9.24 1.36 23.17
N VAL A 566 -9.34 2.56 22.58
CA VAL A 566 -10.42 2.90 21.65
C VAL A 566 -9.87 3.05 20.22
N GLN A 567 -10.60 2.51 19.26
CA GLN A 567 -10.34 2.71 17.84
C GLN A 567 -11.58 3.22 17.11
N VAL A 568 -11.42 4.33 16.39
CA VAL A 568 -12.46 4.81 15.48
C VAL A 568 -12.32 4.10 14.14
N LEU A 569 -13.42 3.52 13.63
CA LEU A 569 -13.49 2.76 12.38
C LEU A 569 -14.44 3.46 11.41
N THR A 570 -14.01 3.64 10.18
CA THR A 570 -14.82 4.22 9.10
C THR A 570 -14.61 3.44 7.80
N PRO A 571 -15.59 3.39 6.88
CA PRO A 571 -15.43 2.71 5.58
C PRO A 571 -14.39 3.33 4.65
N MET A 572 -14.18 4.66 4.68
CA MET A 572 -13.43 5.38 3.65
C MET A 572 -12.31 6.27 4.19
N ARG A 573 -11.44 6.73 3.28
CA ARG A 573 -10.28 7.57 3.62
C ARG A 573 -10.60 9.08 3.53
N ARG A 574 -11.35 9.50 2.51
CA ARG A 574 -11.67 10.89 2.20
C ARG A 574 -13.03 11.29 2.74
N ASN A 575 -13.39 12.56 2.59
CA ASN A 575 -14.61 13.21 3.10
C ASN A 575 -14.59 13.45 4.62
N LEU A 576 -15.65 14.10 5.13
CA LEU A 576 -15.73 14.56 6.53
C LEU A 576 -15.61 13.40 7.53
N LEU A 577 -16.22 12.25 7.25
CA LEU A 577 -16.13 11.03 8.05
C LEU A 577 -15.04 10.06 7.55
N GLY A 578 -14.12 10.50 6.69
CA GLY A 578 -12.98 9.73 6.24
C GLY A 578 -11.82 9.78 7.23
N THR A 579 -10.92 8.78 7.17
CA THR A 579 -9.78 8.69 8.11
C THR A 579 -8.87 9.90 8.08
N GLU A 580 -8.72 10.57 6.92
CA GLU A 580 -7.84 11.73 6.78
C GLU A 580 -8.33 12.89 7.67
N ASN A 581 -9.61 13.25 7.56
CA ASN A 581 -10.21 14.32 8.37
C ASN A 581 -10.38 13.89 9.83
N LEU A 582 -10.86 12.65 10.08
CA LEU A 582 -11.05 12.17 11.46
C LEU A 582 -9.74 12.17 12.25
N ASN A 583 -8.62 11.78 11.66
CA ASN A 583 -7.33 11.80 12.34
C ASN A 583 -6.89 13.22 12.67
N CYS A 584 -7.13 14.19 11.78
CA CYS A 584 -6.83 15.59 12.02
C CYS A 584 -7.66 16.17 13.18
N GLU A 585 -8.97 15.93 13.19
CA GLU A 585 -9.87 16.46 14.21
C GLU A 585 -9.69 15.77 15.57
N LEU A 586 -9.45 14.45 15.56
CA LEU A 586 -9.16 13.71 16.80
C LEU A 586 -7.79 14.09 17.38
N GLN A 587 -6.77 14.35 16.55
CA GLN A 587 -5.49 14.86 17.03
C GLN A 587 -5.66 16.22 17.70
N LYS A 588 -6.40 17.16 17.09
CA LYS A 588 -6.70 18.47 17.68
C LYS A 588 -7.41 18.34 19.04
N ALA A 589 -8.29 17.35 19.17
CA ALA A 589 -9.07 17.16 20.39
C ALA A 589 -8.29 16.44 21.51
N LEU A 590 -7.46 15.45 21.15
CA LEU A 590 -6.79 14.55 22.10
C LEU A 590 -5.31 14.91 22.34
N ASN A 591 -4.65 15.54 21.36
CA ASN A 591 -3.24 15.92 21.42
C ASN A 591 -3.00 17.29 20.73
N PRO A 592 -3.57 18.40 21.27
CA PRO A 592 -3.58 19.70 20.60
C PRO A 592 -2.23 20.42 20.57
N THR A 593 -1.32 20.09 21.48
CA THR A 593 -0.07 20.83 21.73
C THR A 593 1.13 19.89 21.72
N GLY A 594 2.34 20.46 21.62
CA GLY A 594 3.61 19.73 21.69
C GLY A 594 4.49 19.92 20.46
N ASP A 595 5.76 19.54 20.62
CA ASP A 595 6.73 19.55 19.52
C ASP A 595 6.25 18.67 18.37
N ALA A 596 6.47 19.16 17.14
CA ALA A 596 5.92 18.50 15.96
C ALA A 596 6.88 18.52 14.77
N VAL A 597 6.76 17.51 13.93
CA VAL A 597 7.35 17.45 12.60
C VAL A 597 6.25 17.41 11.54
N VAL A 598 6.42 18.20 10.47
CA VAL A 598 5.48 18.24 9.35
C VAL A 598 6.03 17.44 8.17
N ARG A 599 5.21 16.54 7.62
CA ARG A 599 5.50 15.82 6.38
C ARG A 599 4.24 15.69 5.52
N GLY A 600 4.31 16.13 4.25
CA GLY A 600 3.20 16.01 3.30
C GLY A 600 1.88 16.65 3.77
N GLY A 601 1.94 17.70 4.59
CA GLY A 601 0.76 18.34 5.21
C GLY A 601 0.27 17.65 6.49
N THR A 602 0.80 16.49 6.87
CA THR A 602 0.51 15.82 8.14
C THR A 602 1.47 16.29 9.22
N LEU A 603 0.91 16.61 10.38
CA LEU A 603 1.62 17.04 11.57
C LEU A 603 1.74 15.86 12.53
N PHE A 604 2.97 15.47 12.90
CA PHE A 604 3.23 14.43 13.90
C PHE A 604 3.76 15.05 15.19
N ARG A 605 3.08 14.80 16.30
CA ARG A 605 3.42 15.32 17.64
C ARG A 605 3.85 14.19 18.58
N VAL A 606 4.60 14.54 19.60
CA VAL A 606 4.85 13.63 20.73
C VAL A 606 3.51 13.20 21.33
N GLY A 607 3.33 11.91 21.59
CA GLY A 607 2.08 11.32 22.07
C GLY A 607 1.10 10.89 20.99
N ASP A 608 1.32 11.25 19.71
CA ASP A 608 0.45 10.81 18.63
C ASP A 608 0.48 9.29 18.47
N ARG A 609 -0.71 8.75 18.21
CA ARG A 609 -0.89 7.37 17.77
C ARG A 609 -0.71 7.30 16.26
N VAL A 610 0.26 6.50 15.81
CA VAL A 610 0.61 6.35 14.39
C VAL A 610 0.56 4.88 13.95
N MET A 611 0.41 4.66 12.63
CA MET A 611 0.40 3.34 12.01
C MET A 611 1.44 3.28 10.91
N GLN A 612 2.19 2.19 10.85
CA GLN A 612 3.09 1.84 9.74
C GLN A 612 2.28 1.47 8.49
N LEU A 613 2.65 2.00 7.33
CA LEU A 613 1.93 1.79 6.07
C LEU A 613 2.48 0.66 5.20
N ARG A 614 3.73 0.28 5.41
CA ARG A 614 4.42 -0.75 4.63
C ARG A 614 5.36 -1.56 5.52
N ASN A 615 5.71 -2.77 5.06
CA ASN A 615 6.70 -3.56 5.80
C ASN A 615 8.08 -2.92 5.68
N ASN A 616 8.74 -2.71 6.82
CA ASN A 616 10.12 -2.27 6.90
C ASN A 616 10.90 -3.31 7.71
N TYR A 617 11.56 -4.20 6.97
CA TYR A 617 12.27 -5.34 7.56
C TYR A 617 13.53 -4.92 8.32
N ASP A 618 14.17 -3.82 7.92
CA ASP A 618 15.36 -3.30 8.58
C ASP A 618 15.03 -2.75 9.98
N LYS A 619 13.84 -2.15 10.09
CA LYS A 619 13.31 -1.62 11.35
C LYS A 619 12.49 -2.64 12.15
N ASP A 620 12.23 -3.81 11.56
CA ASP A 620 11.35 -4.86 12.11
C ASP A 620 9.96 -4.31 12.49
N VAL A 621 9.35 -3.51 11.58
CA VAL A 621 8.00 -2.94 11.71
C VAL A 621 7.20 -3.27 10.46
N TYR A 622 5.95 -3.64 10.64
CA TYR A 622 5.13 -4.18 9.56
C TYR A 622 3.91 -3.31 9.27
N ASN A 623 3.37 -3.45 8.07
CA ASN A 623 2.14 -2.76 7.67
C ASN A 623 1.01 -3.07 8.65
N GLY A 624 0.40 -2.00 9.17
CA GLY A 624 -0.65 -2.08 10.18
C GLY A 624 -0.16 -2.01 11.62
N ASP A 625 1.15 -2.11 11.90
CA ASP A 625 1.65 -1.92 13.27
C ASP A 625 1.34 -0.51 13.76
N VAL A 626 0.88 -0.43 15.01
CA VAL A 626 0.55 0.84 15.66
C VAL A 626 1.53 1.11 16.78
N GLY A 627 2.03 2.34 16.79
CA GLY A 627 2.92 2.85 17.81
C GLY A 627 2.54 4.25 18.28
N PHE A 628 3.31 4.73 19.25
CA PHE A 628 3.16 6.07 19.81
C PHE A 628 4.44 6.87 19.60
N VAL A 629 4.30 8.11 19.15
CA VAL A 629 5.44 9.02 18.98
C VAL A 629 5.99 9.38 20.35
N GLN A 630 7.24 9.01 20.62
CA GLN A 630 7.93 9.28 21.90
C GLN A 630 8.75 10.58 21.88
N ALA A 631 9.35 10.87 20.74
CA ALA A 631 10.19 12.06 20.58
C ALA A 631 10.13 12.59 19.16
N VAL A 632 10.33 13.89 19.01
CA VAL A 632 10.33 14.61 17.75
C VAL A 632 11.54 15.54 17.72
N SER A 633 12.30 15.58 16.61
CA SER A 633 13.34 16.56 16.34
C SER A 633 12.94 17.38 15.10
N ALA A 634 12.52 18.61 15.32
CA ALA A 634 12.17 19.55 14.24
C ALA A 634 13.40 19.92 13.40
N ALA A 635 14.58 20.01 14.01
CA ALA A 635 15.84 20.36 13.36
C ALA A 635 16.26 19.28 12.34
N ASP A 636 16.18 18.00 12.73
CA ASP A 636 16.56 16.87 11.90
C ASP A 636 15.39 16.32 11.08
N ARG A 637 14.18 16.88 11.24
CA ARG A 637 12.93 16.36 10.67
C ARG A 637 12.77 14.86 10.93
N SER A 638 13.05 14.41 12.16
CA SER A 638 13.00 13.02 12.56
C SER A 638 12.08 12.82 13.76
N LEU A 639 11.61 11.59 13.95
CA LEU A 639 10.83 11.22 15.12
C LEU A 639 11.16 9.79 15.58
N VAL A 640 10.83 9.47 16.82
CA VAL A 640 10.95 8.13 17.39
C VAL A 640 9.56 7.62 17.73
N VAL A 641 9.19 6.45 17.21
CA VAL A 641 7.92 5.78 17.51
C VAL A 641 8.19 4.54 18.36
N ALA A 642 7.44 4.38 19.44
CA ALA A 642 7.44 3.14 20.21
C ALA A 642 6.39 2.17 19.65
N PHE A 643 6.83 1.08 19.07
CA PHE A 643 6.01 -0.07 18.71
C PHE A 643 6.16 -1.14 19.78
N ASP A 644 5.08 -1.44 20.51
CA ASP A 644 5.10 -2.41 21.64
C ASP A 644 6.21 -2.14 22.67
N GLY A 645 6.49 -0.84 22.93
CA GLY A 645 7.56 -0.41 23.84
C GLY A 645 8.96 -0.36 23.23
N ARG A 646 9.17 -0.86 22.02
CA ARG A 646 10.45 -0.80 21.30
C ARG A 646 10.56 0.50 20.52
N PRO A 647 11.55 1.37 20.82
CA PRO A 647 11.73 2.62 20.09
C PRO A 647 12.32 2.38 18.69
N VAL A 648 11.72 3.01 17.69
CA VAL A 648 12.15 2.95 16.28
C VAL A 648 12.30 4.37 15.75
N LYS A 649 13.48 4.71 15.23
CA LYS A 649 13.77 6.02 14.64
C LYS A 649 13.31 6.09 13.20
N TYR A 650 12.64 7.20 12.85
CA TYR A 650 12.24 7.57 11.49
C TYR A 650 12.94 8.88 11.10
N GLU A 651 13.65 8.85 10.00
CA GLU A 651 14.27 10.03 9.41
C GLU A 651 13.30 10.69 8.41
N ALA A 652 13.62 11.88 7.94
CA ALA A 652 12.76 12.66 7.06
C ALA A 652 12.24 11.86 5.83
N ALA A 653 13.06 10.97 5.28
CA ALA A 653 12.69 10.11 4.15
C ALA A 653 11.73 8.99 4.52
N ASP A 654 11.73 8.54 5.78
CA ASP A 654 10.92 7.42 6.26
C ASP A 654 9.52 7.84 6.72
N LEU A 655 9.30 9.14 6.94
CA LEU A 655 8.03 9.66 7.48
C LEU A 655 6.83 9.36 6.58
N ASP A 656 7.04 9.10 5.28
CA ASP A 656 5.99 8.68 4.35
C ASP A 656 5.47 7.27 4.63
N GLU A 657 6.17 6.51 5.49
CA GLU A 657 5.74 5.19 5.94
C GLU A 657 4.74 5.26 7.10
N LEU A 658 4.52 6.44 7.67
CA LEU A 658 3.66 6.65 8.86
C LEU A 658 2.40 7.44 8.51
N VAL A 659 1.31 7.11 9.18
CA VAL A 659 0.07 7.91 9.22
C VAL A 659 -0.45 8.00 10.65
N LEU A 660 -1.20 9.06 10.95
CA LEU A 660 -1.98 9.12 12.20
C LEU A 660 -3.00 7.99 12.23
N SER A 661 -3.24 7.42 13.39
CA SER A 661 -4.08 6.23 13.57
C SER A 661 -5.10 6.32 14.71
N TYR A 662 -5.60 7.51 15.02
CA TYR A 662 -6.77 7.69 15.89
C TYR A 662 -8.01 7.07 15.26
N ALA A 663 -8.15 7.25 13.94
CA ALA A 663 -9.14 6.59 13.10
C ALA A 663 -8.45 5.75 12.01
N THR A 664 -9.02 4.60 11.69
CA THR A 664 -8.55 3.74 10.59
C THR A 664 -9.72 3.22 9.76
N THR A 665 -9.44 2.73 8.55
CA THR A 665 -10.49 2.07 7.76
C THR A 665 -10.83 0.70 8.33
N ILE A 666 -12.07 0.26 8.15
CA ILE A 666 -12.52 -1.08 8.55
C ILE A 666 -11.64 -2.15 7.92
N HIS A 667 -11.22 -1.99 6.66
CA HIS A 667 -10.29 -2.92 5.98
C HIS A 667 -8.94 -3.03 6.70
N LYS A 668 -8.37 -1.91 7.14
CA LYS A 668 -7.08 -1.92 7.88
C LYS A 668 -7.20 -2.41 9.31
N SER A 669 -8.40 -2.55 9.85
CA SER A 669 -8.64 -3.13 11.17
C SER A 669 -8.75 -4.65 11.16
N GLN A 670 -8.76 -5.30 9.99
CA GLN A 670 -8.77 -6.77 9.88
C GLN A 670 -7.57 -7.38 10.62
N GLY A 671 -7.79 -8.53 11.26
CA GLY A 671 -6.79 -9.17 12.12
C GLY A 671 -6.52 -8.47 13.45
N SER A 672 -7.15 -7.30 13.71
CA SER A 672 -7.03 -6.57 14.97
C SER A 672 -8.31 -6.66 15.81
N GLU A 673 -8.17 -6.58 17.11
CA GLU A 673 -9.29 -6.42 18.04
C GLU A 673 -8.94 -5.34 19.06
N TYR A 674 -9.95 -4.59 19.52
CA TYR A 674 -9.78 -3.47 20.42
C TYR A 674 -10.72 -3.61 21.63
N PRO A 675 -10.34 -3.14 22.82
CA PRO A 675 -11.25 -3.09 23.96
C PRO A 675 -12.54 -2.35 23.62
N ALA A 676 -12.47 -1.20 22.93
CA ALA A 676 -13.62 -0.46 22.46
C ALA A 676 -13.46 -0.03 20.99
N VAL A 677 -14.56 0.00 20.24
CA VAL A 677 -14.58 0.56 18.89
C VAL A 677 -15.73 1.56 18.73
N ILE A 678 -15.47 2.63 17.98
CA ILE A 678 -16.48 3.55 17.47
C ILE A 678 -16.58 3.29 15.97
N VAL A 679 -17.73 2.84 15.50
CA VAL A 679 -17.98 2.53 14.08
C VAL A 679 -18.86 3.61 13.47
N LEU A 680 -18.40 4.25 12.40
CA LEU A 680 -19.13 5.29 11.68
C LEU A 680 -19.78 4.73 10.44
N ILE A 681 -21.12 4.77 10.37
CA ILE A 681 -21.91 4.31 9.22
C ILE A 681 -22.89 5.40 8.80
N HIS A 682 -22.65 6.00 7.64
CA HIS A 682 -23.46 7.12 7.13
C HIS A 682 -23.71 6.99 5.64
N THR A 683 -24.67 7.75 5.09
CA THR A 683 -25.01 7.78 3.65
C THR A 683 -23.84 8.23 2.77
N GLN A 684 -22.87 9.01 3.29
CA GLN A 684 -21.62 9.31 2.58
C GLN A 684 -20.83 8.04 2.18
N HIS A 685 -21.06 6.93 2.86
CA HIS A 685 -20.40 5.65 2.62
C HIS A 685 -21.19 4.74 1.66
N TYR A 686 -22.18 5.28 0.93
CA TYR A 686 -23.20 4.52 0.19
C TYR A 686 -22.64 3.33 -0.61
N VAL A 687 -21.58 3.56 -1.38
CA VAL A 687 -20.94 2.52 -2.21
C VAL A 687 -20.32 1.39 -1.36
N MET A 688 -19.91 1.69 -0.12
CA MET A 688 -19.24 0.77 0.78
C MET A 688 -20.19 0.07 1.76
N LEU A 689 -21.50 0.42 1.75
CA LEU A 689 -22.48 -0.14 2.68
C LEU A 689 -22.81 -1.58 2.32
N GLN A 690 -22.04 -2.52 2.85
CA GLN A 690 -22.18 -3.96 2.66
C GLN A 690 -22.22 -4.68 4.01
N ARG A 691 -22.91 -5.82 4.04
CA ARG A 691 -23.11 -6.66 5.23
C ARG A 691 -21.79 -7.09 5.87
N ASN A 692 -20.87 -7.63 5.08
CA ASN A 692 -19.56 -8.08 5.54
C ASN A 692 -18.69 -6.95 6.11
N LEU A 693 -18.82 -5.70 5.58
CA LEU A 693 -18.12 -4.55 6.10
C LEU A 693 -18.60 -4.21 7.52
N LEU A 694 -19.93 -4.12 7.71
CA LEU A 694 -20.53 -3.83 9.01
C LEU A 694 -20.23 -4.97 10.01
N TYR A 695 -20.38 -6.22 9.59
CA TYR A 695 -20.02 -7.39 10.36
C TYR A 695 -18.55 -7.35 10.83
N THR A 696 -17.63 -7.09 9.89
CA THR A 696 -16.20 -6.97 10.22
C THR A 696 -15.95 -5.86 11.23
N ALA A 697 -16.61 -4.70 11.08
CA ALA A 697 -16.43 -3.58 12.01
C ALA A 697 -16.92 -3.91 13.44
N LEU A 698 -18.10 -4.50 13.57
CA LEU A 698 -18.66 -4.87 14.88
C LEU A 698 -17.77 -5.92 15.58
N THR A 699 -17.26 -6.88 14.84
CA THR A 699 -16.42 -7.96 15.38
C THR A 699 -15.03 -7.51 15.84
N ARG A 700 -14.65 -6.24 15.60
CA ARG A 700 -13.38 -5.67 16.12
C ARG A 700 -13.47 -5.27 17.59
N GLY A 701 -14.67 -5.05 18.13
CA GLY A 701 -14.88 -4.67 19.54
C GLY A 701 -14.92 -5.86 20.49
N LYS A 702 -14.18 -5.76 21.61
CA LYS A 702 -14.18 -6.80 22.68
C LYS A 702 -15.14 -6.52 23.80
N LYS A 703 -15.14 -5.28 24.32
CA LYS A 703 -15.89 -4.87 25.52
C LYS A 703 -16.96 -3.83 25.21
N LEU A 704 -16.73 -3.01 24.18
CA LEU A 704 -17.63 -1.93 23.84
C LEU A 704 -17.65 -1.67 22.34
N VAL A 705 -18.84 -1.57 21.76
CA VAL A 705 -19.08 -1.11 20.40
C VAL A 705 -20.06 0.06 20.41
N LEU A 706 -19.63 1.19 19.87
CA LEU A 706 -20.48 2.35 19.61
C LEU A 706 -20.67 2.50 18.12
N LEU A 707 -21.86 2.22 17.62
CA LEU A 707 -22.23 2.45 16.23
C LEU A 707 -22.85 3.84 16.12
N ILE A 708 -22.21 4.78 15.41
CA ILE A 708 -22.69 6.14 15.21
C ILE A 708 -23.09 6.31 13.75
N GLY A 709 -24.31 6.75 13.49
CA GLY A 709 -24.75 6.98 12.13
C GLY A 709 -26.24 7.09 11.92
N VAL A 710 -26.65 6.97 10.66
CA VAL A 710 -28.04 7.07 10.22
C VAL A 710 -28.66 5.67 10.15
N PRO A 711 -29.86 5.43 10.73
CA PRO A 711 -30.53 4.14 10.65
C PRO A 711 -30.60 3.59 9.22
N PHE A 712 -31.00 4.41 8.26
CA PHE A 712 -31.09 4.03 6.84
C PHE A 712 -29.78 3.45 6.30
N ALA A 713 -28.63 4.03 6.64
CA ALA A 713 -27.33 3.54 6.17
C ALA A 713 -26.96 2.19 6.81
N VAL A 714 -27.34 1.99 8.09
CA VAL A 714 -27.15 0.73 8.81
C VAL A 714 -28.02 -0.36 8.21
N ASP A 715 -29.33 -0.09 8.04
CA ASP A 715 -30.28 -1.02 7.42
C ASP A 715 -29.85 -1.38 5.99
N ARG A 716 -29.40 -0.39 5.22
CA ARG A 716 -28.83 -0.62 3.89
C ARG A 716 -27.63 -1.56 3.93
N ALA A 717 -26.69 -1.35 4.86
CA ALA A 717 -25.54 -2.22 5.02
C ALA A 717 -25.93 -3.66 5.38
N ILE A 718 -26.92 -3.84 6.27
CA ILE A 718 -27.44 -5.15 6.68
C ILE A 718 -28.12 -5.86 5.50
N GLN A 719 -28.95 -5.15 4.73
CA GLN A 719 -29.68 -5.73 3.61
C GLN A 719 -28.77 -6.00 2.39
N ASN A 720 -27.72 -5.22 2.22
CA ASN A 720 -26.80 -5.40 1.10
C ASN A 720 -25.86 -6.59 1.31
N ASN A 721 -26.36 -7.76 0.92
CA ASN A 721 -25.59 -9.02 0.90
C ASN A 721 -24.91 -9.25 -0.47
N VAL A 722 -24.87 -8.25 -1.31
CA VAL A 722 -24.12 -8.34 -2.57
C VAL A 722 -22.63 -8.33 -2.19
N VAL A 723 -22.17 -9.49 -1.73
CA VAL A 723 -20.76 -9.81 -1.87
C VAL A 723 -20.54 -9.81 -3.38
N GLN A 724 -19.82 -8.84 -3.88
CA GLN A 724 -19.38 -8.87 -5.28
C GLN A 724 -18.75 -10.24 -5.48
N GLU A 725 -19.45 -11.12 -6.20
CA GLU A 725 -18.98 -12.47 -6.42
C GLU A 725 -17.68 -12.36 -7.20
N ARG A 726 -16.58 -12.65 -6.52
CA ARG A 726 -15.26 -12.56 -7.14
C ARG A 726 -15.18 -13.63 -8.22
N ARG A 727 -14.79 -13.21 -9.40
CA ARG A 727 -14.60 -14.11 -10.54
C ARG A 727 -13.30 -14.87 -10.34
N THR A 728 -13.42 -16.13 -9.91
CA THR A 728 -12.32 -17.07 -9.65
C THR A 728 -12.63 -18.42 -10.28
N SER A 729 -11.62 -19.19 -10.62
CA SER A 729 -11.75 -20.57 -11.08
C SER A 729 -11.01 -21.57 -10.19
N LEU A 730 -10.52 -21.13 -9.02
CA LEU A 730 -9.75 -21.98 -8.12
C LEU A 730 -10.55 -23.19 -7.64
N ALA A 731 -11.82 -23.01 -7.30
CA ALA A 731 -12.70 -24.12 -6.88
C ALA A 731 -12.86 -25.16 -7.99
N GLU A 732 -13.09 -24.73 -9.23
CA GLU A 732 -13.19 -25.61 -10.39
C GLU A 732 -11.89 -26.37 -10.60
N ARG A 733 -10.73 -25.68 -10.51
CA ARG A 733 -9.39 -26.27 -10.66
C ARG A 733 -9.08 -27.32 -9.61
N LEU A 734 -9.61 -27.19 -8.39
CA LEU A 734 -9.42 -28.16 -7.33
C LEU A 734 -10.20 -29.47 -7.57
N VAL A 735 -11.38 -29.37 -8.19
CA VAL A 735 -12.25 -30.53 -8.50
C VAL A 735 -11.83 -31.26 -9.76
N GLN A 736 -11.23 -30.56 -10.75
CA GLN A 736 -10.76 -31.16 -11.98
C GLN A 736 -9.62 -32.16 -11.69
N THR A 737 -9.97 -33.43 -11.51
CA THR A 737 -9.03 -34.55 -11.49
C THR A 737 -8.34 -34.65 -12.84
N SER A 738 -7.02 -34.70 -12.82
CA SER A 738 -6.04 -35.08 -13.87
C SER A 738 -6.62 -35.76 -15.16
N ARG A 739 -7.20 -34.99 -16.05
CA ARG A 739 -7.54 -35.48 -17.41
C ARG A 739 -6.63 -34.94 -18.51
N VAL A 740 -5.57 -34.20 -18.16
CA VAL A 740 -4.71 -33.56 -19.18
C VAL A 740 -3.22 -33.73 -18.90
N ASP A 741 -2.76 -34.92 -18.48
CA ASP A 741 -1.33 -35.24 -18.52
C ASP A 741 -1.06 -36.52 -19.35
N GLY A 742 -1.80 -36.71 -20.42
CA GLY A 742 -1.66 -37.88 -21.27
C GLY A 742 -1.89 -37.63 -22.74
N LYS A 743 -1.23 -36.61 -23.35
CA LYS A 743 -0.95 -36.56 -24.81
C LYS A 743 -0.01 -35.37 -25.11
N GLY A 744 1.22 -35.46 -24.71
CA GLY A 744 2.33 -34.79 -25.38
C GLY A 744 2.79 -35.68 -26.53
N THR A 745 2.18 -35.57 -27.70
CA THR A 745 2.75 -36.13 -28.91
C THR A 745 3.93 -35.28 -29.32
N GLU A 746 5.11 -35.87 -29.19
CA GLU A 746 6.26 -35.59 -30.05
C GLU A 746 5.81 -35.54 -31.50
N THR A 747 5.99 -34.41 -32.15
CA THR A 747 6.18 -34.38 -33.60
C THR A 747 7.27 -33.36 -33.91
N LYS A 748 8.26 -33.90 -34.59
CA LYS A 748 9.55 -33.42 -35.04
C LYS A 748 9.65 -31.94 -35.41
#